data_fcb4095e96ab318b3de3d3c0e4fdc300
#
_entry.id   fcb4095e96ab318b3de3d3c0e4fdc300
#
_cell.length_a   1.000
_cell.length_b   1.000
_cell.length_c   1.000
_cell.angle_alpha   90.00
_cell.angle_beta   90.00
_cell.angle_gamma   90.00
#
_symmetry.space_group_name_H-M   'P 1'
#
loop_
_entity.id
_entity.type
_entity.pdbx_description
1 polymer ?
#
loop_
_entity_poly.entity_id
_entity_poly.type
_entity_poly.pdbx_seq_one_letter_code
_entity_poly.pdbx_strand_id
1 'polypeptide(L)'
;MRSNEKFTQRAEYAIEKAGAAAGNMGHSYVGTEHLLLALSQERISQTGRILCYQGAEGRLLRCMLLTRQEPEPAGRQGLSAAAARALDGAQHEADRLGAPLCLPEHLLLSLMRDDAYAAARMLSELGVDCNCVFSETYDRLRILHPAQDVKGQSELKLLELYCDNMIDRAPQMDPVVGREAELSQLMQVLSRRSKNNPALIGEPGVGKTAVVEALAQRLACGDVPQALRGKKLYCLNMANLLAGTKYRGEFEERVRDILIEIRRCGSVILFVDEMHTIVGAGSAEGAIDAANLLKPALGRGELQMIGATTLEEYRKFIEKDAALERRFRPVIVREPDCKTACRMLEALRPGLEAHHRIRITQEAIEAAVDFSSRYLTDRFLPDKALDLLDEGAAHVWLGGPEPAEDAERQQQLEQQLEQAVANAQYEQAAKLRDELRTLVRRQLAARRAQRTVSLTRQDIAAVVSERTGIPVGRLRQSDRERLLSLRQTLSERIIGQQAAVDAVSTAVLRGRTGLADAGRPAASFLLIGPTGVGKTELCKQLAQVVYGSQDALIRVDMSEYMEPSSVSRLLGAPPGYVGYDAGGTLTEKVRRRPYCVVLFDELEKAHRDITGILLQLLGDGILTDSMGRTVSFKNTIVVMTSNLTGPQTGKPGLGFIPDCADVRAQTVLREAFSPEFLGRIDCVASFRPLAAEDLAKIAALQL
;
A
#
# COMPACT_ATOMS: atom_id res chain seq x y z
N MET A 1 51.88 35.19 5.77
CA MET A 1 51.00 34.03 5.47
C MET A 1 51.72 33.20 4.43
N ARG A 2 51.99 31.90 4.71
CA ARG A 2 52.59 31.01 3.70
C ARG A 2 51.54 30.78 2.61
N SER A 3 51.91 30.93 1.31
CA SER A 3 51.08 30.66 0.16
C SER A 3 50.52 29.25 0.30
N ASN A 4 49.21 29.13 0.38
CA ASN A 4 48.54 27.85 0.52
C ASN A 4 48.40 27.33 -0.94
N GLU A 5 49.29 26.44 -1.37
CA GLU A 5 49.34 25.90 -2.73
C GLU A 5 48.03 25.29 -3.23
N LYS A 6 47.00 25.26 -2.38
CA LYS A 6 45.67 24.67 -2.66
C LYS A 6 44.59 25.69 -3.09
N PHE A 7 44.84 27.00 -2.99
CA PHE A 7 43.88 28.03 -3.35
C PHE A 7 44.27 28.73 -4.66
N THR A 8 43.28 29.15 -5.42
CA THR A 8 43.53 30.01 -6.60
C THR A 8 43.91 31.44 -6.13
N GLN A 9 44.62 32.18 -6.96
CA GLN A 9 44.98 33.58 -6.68
C GLN A 9 43.77 34.43 -6.30
N ARG A 10 42.58 34.14 -6.86
CA ARG A 10 41.34 34.87 -6.51
C ARG A 10 40.83 34.50 -5.12
N ALA A 11 40.90 33.21 -4.74
CA ALA A 11 40.52 32.78 -3.41
C ALA A 11 41.47 33.33 -2.33
N GLU A 12 42.78 33.32 -2.61
CA GLU A 12 43.77 33.96 -1.74
C GLU A 12 43.51 35.46 -1.57
N TYR A 13 43.22 36.16 -2.66
CA TYR A 13 42.88 37.58 -2.63
C TYR A 13 41.60 37.85 -1.81
N ALA A 14 40.59 37.00 -1.90
CA ALA A 14 39.39 37.14 -1.07
C ALA A 14 39.72 36.95 0.43
N ILE A 15 40.59 35.98 0.76
CA ILE A 15 41.03 35.74 2.15
C ILE A 15 41.87 36.94 2.67
N GLU A 16 42.77 37.49 1.86
CA GLU A 16 43.54 38.70 2.22
C GLU A 16 42.64 39.92 2.44
N LYS A 17 41.64 40.12 1.56
CA LYS A 17 40.64 41.17 1.72
C LYS A 17 39.80 41.00 2.98
N ALA A 18 39.47 39.77 3.38
CA ALA A 18 38.79 39.50 4.63
C ALA A 18 39.65 39.92 5.84
N GLY A 19 40.98 39.65 5.78
CA GLY A 19 41.93 40.11 6.78
C GLY A 19 42.03 41.64 6.85
N ALA A 20 42.11 42.32 5.70
CA ALA A 20 42.12 43.77 5.64
C ALA A 20 40.81 44.40 6.15
N ALA A 21 39.64 43.76 5.82
CA ALA A 21 38.35 44.22 6.33
C ALA A 21 38.25 44.10 7.86
N ALA A 22 38.71 42.99 8.44
CA ALA A 22 38.77 42.81 9.89
C ALA A 22 39.66 43.85 10.56
N GLY A 23 40.87 44.12 10.01
CA GLY A 23 41.77 45.13 10.51
C GLY A 23 41.18 46.56 10.44
N ASN A 24 40.52 46.91 9.34
CA ASN A 24 39.86 48.21 9.18
C ASN A 24 38.66 48.43 10.10
N MET A 25 38.08 47.36 10.63
CA MET A 25 36.97 47.37 11.59
C MET A 25 37.47 47.30 13.05
N GLY A 26 38.78 47.16 13.27
CA GLY A 26 39.37 47.04 14.60
C GLY A 26 39.18 45.65 15.24
N HIS A 27 38.84 44.62 14.46
CA HIS A 27 38.69 43.27 14.95
C HIS A 27 40.05 42.57 15.03
N SER A 28 40.30 41.82 16.09
CA SER A 28 41.57 41.11 16.33
C SER A 28 41.65 39.76 15.63
N TYR A 29 40.57 39.33 14.97
CA TYR A 29 40.43 38.03 14.29
C TYR A 29 39.69 38.18 12.97
N VAL A 30 39.86 37.21 12.09
CA VAL A 30 39.08 37.06 10.84
C VAL A 30 38.05 35.95 11.02
N GLY A 31 36.77 36.32 11.06
CA GLY A 31 35.66 35.38 11.17
C GLY A 31 35.03 35.03 9.81
N THR A 32 34.03 34.14 9.81
CA THR A 32 33.27 33.72 8.62
C THR A 32 32.51 34.90 7.98
N GLU A 33 32.10 35.88 8.76
CA GLU A 33 31.44 37.13 8.36
C GLU A 33 32.35 38.00 7.51
N HIS A 34 33.65 38.07 7.84
CA HIS A 34 34.63 38.81 7.07
C HIS A 34 34.94 38.15 5.71
N LEU A 35 34.97 36.82 5.70
CA LEU A 35 35.08 36.04 4.46
C LEU A 35 33.86 36.28 3.54
N LEU A 36 32.66 36.29 4.09
CA LEU A 36 31.44 36.59 3.34
C LEU A 36 31.46 38.01 2.76
N LEU A 37 31.87 38.99 3.58
CA LEU A 37 32.02 40.39 3.15
C LEU A 37 33.00 40.51 1.99
N ALA A 38 34.16 39.85 2.08
CA ALA A 38 35.19 39.89 1.04
C ALA A 38 34.66 39.29 -0.29
N LEU A 39 33.94 38.15 -0.22
CA LEU A 39 33.32 37.51 -1.39
C LEU A 39 32.23 38.38 -2.03
N SER A 40 31.45 39.12 -1.24
CA SER A 40 30.39 40.01 -1.73
C SER A 40 30.91 41.29 -2.38
N GLN A 41 32.12 41.77 -2.02
CA GLN A 41 32.69 42.98 -2.58
C GLN A 41 33.27 42.83 -3.98
N GLU A 42 33.52 41.61 -4.43
CA GLU A 42 33.98 41.32 -5.78
C GLU A 42 32.83 41.28 -6.80
N ARG A 43 32.29 42.42 -7.21
CA ARG A 43 31.18 42.54 -8.18
C ARG A 43 31.43 41.88 -9.53
N ILE A 44 32.69 41.62 -9.88
CA ILE A 44 33.07 40.99 -11.16
C ILE A 44 33.13 39.45 -10.99
N SER A 45 33.30 38.95 -9.74
CA SER A 45 33.31 37.50 -9.44
C SER A 45 31.91 36.91 -9.51
N GLN A 46 31.85 35.63 -9.76
CA GLN A 46 30.59 34.88 -9.77
C GLN A 46 29.91 34.90 -8.39
N THR A 47 30.71 34.75 -7.31
CA THR A 47 30.25 34.78 -5.92
C THR A 47 29.59 36.11 -5.57
N GLY A 48 30.23 37.26 -5.96
CA GLY A 48 29.69 38.59 -5.73
C GLY A 48 28.39 38.84 -6.50
N ARG A 49 28.26 38.30 -7.69
CA ARG A 49 27.02 38.40 -8.49
C ARG A 49 25.88 37.58 -7.87
N ILE A 50 26.16 36.36 -7.40
CA ILE A 50 25.14 35.48 -6.75
C ILE A 50 24.66 36.19 -5.48
N LEU A 51 25.57 36.65 -4.62
CA LEU A 51 25.21 37.32 -3.37
C LEU A 51 24.41 38.60 -3.62
N CYS A 52 24.81 39.43 -4.61
CA CYS A 52 24.11 40.65 -4.98
C CYS A 52 22.71 40.38 -5.53
N TYR A 53 22.55 39.34 -6.39
CA TYR A 53 21.25 38.94 -6.96
C TYR A 53 20.27 38.45 -5.88
N GLN A 54 20.76 37.78 -4.85
CA GLN A 54 19.97 37.30 -3.72
C GLN A 54 19.75 38.39 -2.63
N GLY A 55 20.24 39.62 -2.84
CA GLY A 55 20.04 40.76 -1.94
C GLY A 55 21.12 40.96 -0.89
N ALA A 56 22.18 40.15 -0.87
CA ALA A 56 23.32 40.31 0.07
C ALA A 56 24.38 41.28 -0.51
N GLU A 57 24.05 42.56 -0.58
CA GLU A 57 25.00 43.57 -1.05
C GLU A 57 26.13 43.81 -0.02
N GLY A 58 27.39 43.92 -0.48
CA GLY A 58 28.56 44.13 0.36
C GLY A 58 28.50 45.40 1.24
N ARG A 59 27.71 46.42 0.83
CA ARG A 59 27.46 47.62 1.67
C ARG A 59 26.60 47.29 2.88
N LEU A 60 25.55 46.51 2.71
CA LEU A 60 24.64 46.09 3.79
C LEU A 60 25.37 45.18 4.78
N LEU A 61 26.11 44.19 4.27
CA LEU A 61 26.94 43.32 5.11
C LEU A 61 27.96 44.08 5.93
N ARG A 62 28.59 45.11 5.34
CA ARG A 62 29.52 45.97 6.06
C ARG A 62 28.85 46.78 7.17
N CYS A 63 27.66 47.33 6.93
CA CYS A 63 26.92 48.07 7.96
C CYS A 63 26.54 47.15 9.13
N MET A 64 26.11 45.92 8.84
CA MET A 64 25.76 44.91 9.87
C MET A 64 26.97 44.54 10.73
N LEU A 65 28.15 44.37 10.12
CA LEU A 65 29.39 44.07 10.84
C LEU A 65 29.83 45.21 11.77
N LEU A 66 29.66 46.45 11.35
CA LEU A 66 29.98 47.61 12.17
C LEU A 66 29.07 47.78 13.40
N THR A 67 27.88 47.20 13.37
CA THR A 67 26.90 47.26 14.48
C THR A 67 26.99 46.08 15.44
N ARG A 68 27.71 45.02 15.10
CA ARG A 68 27.88 43.82 15.95
C ARG A 68 29.10 43.90 16.83
N GLN A 69 28.91 43.76 18.13
CA GLN A 69 29.95 43.74 19.17
C GLN A 69 30.08 42.34 19.82
N GLU A 70 30.16 41.27 19.08
CA GLU A 70 30.42 39.98 19.70
C GLU A 70 31.84 39.49 19.36
N PRO A 71 32.74 39.30 20.34
CA PRO A 71 34.06 38.75 20.12
C PRO A 71 33.97 37.21 20.03
N GLU A 72 34.27 36.62 18.87
CA GLU A 72 34.63 35.21 18.80
C GLU A 72 36.06 35.01 19.36
N PRO A 73 36.35 33.88 20.06
CA PRO A 73 37.68 33.62 20.57
C PRO A 73 38.68 33.44 19.41
N ALA A 74 39.81 34.13 19.49
CA ALA A 74 40.87 34.08 18.48
C ALA A 74 41.45 32.65 18.33
N GLY A 75 41.45 32.17 17.11
CA GLY A 75 42.09 30.91 16.72
C GLY A 75 43.57 31.08 16.33
N ARG A 76 44.20 30.02 15.83
CA ARG A 76 45.59 30.08 15.31
C ARG A 76 45.69 31.07 14.13
N GLN A 77 46.73 31.92 14.15
CA GLN A 77 47.06 32.88 13.05
C GLN A 77 46.07 34.04 12.85
N GLY A 78 45.30 34.45 13.84
CA GLY A 78 44.33 35.55 13.72
C GLY A 78 43.05 35.17 12.98
N LEU A 79 42.82 33.89 12.68
CA LEU A 79 41.56 33.35 12.18
C LEU A 79 40.72 32.86 13.35
N SER A 80 39.39 33.03 13.26
CA SER A 80 38.47 32.36 14.20
C SER A 80 38.44 30.86 13.93
N ALA A 81 38.05 30.06 14.94
CA ALA A 81 37.92 28.61 14.79
C ALA A 81 36.89 28.25 13.73
N ALA A 82 35.84 29.06 13.57
CA ALA A 82 34.80 28.88 12.53
C ALA A 82 35.36 29.21 11.13
N ALA A 83 36.13 30.28 10.97
CA ALA A 83 36.76 30.64 9.70
C ALA A 83 37.80 29.58 9.26
N ALA A 84 38.57 29.03 10.18
CA ALA A 84 39.49 27.94 9.88
C ALA A 84 38.76 26.70 9.36
N ARG A 85 37.68 26.30 10.03
CA ARG A 85 36.81 25.16 9.56
C ARG A 85 36.18 25.44 8.20
N ALA A 86 35.74 26.68 7.94
CA ALA A 86 35.16 27.03 6.64
C ALA A 86 36.21 26.96 5.51
N LEU A 87 37.48 27.32 5.76
CA LEU A 87 38.55 27.18 4.80
C LEU A 87 38.93 25.73 4.52
N ASP A 88 38.98 24.88 5.57
CA ASP A 88 39.17 23.43 5.41
C ASP A 88 37.99 22.79 4.66
N GLY A 89 36.75 23.20 4.99
CA GLY A 89 35.55 22.79 4.29
C GLY A 89 35.56 23.16 2.80
N ALA A 90 36.08 24.37 2.46
CA ALA A 90 36.21 24.79 1.06
C ALA A 90 37.19 23.88 0.24
N GLN A 91 38.26 23.41 0.89
CA GLN A 91 39.17 22.46 0.27
C GLN A 91 38.49 21.11 0.03
N HIS A 92 37.74 20.63 1.02
CA HIS A 92 36.93 19.41 0.86
C HIS A 92 35.90 19.50 -0.29
N GLU A 93 35.27 20.68 -0.45
CA GLU A 93 34.36 20.93 -1.57
C GLU A 93 35.08 20.90 -2.93
N ALA A 94 36.28 21.49 -2.99
CA ALA A 94 37.10 21.46 -4.21
C ALA A 94 37.50 20.02 -4.57
N ASP A 95 37.98 19.24 -3.60
CA ASP A 95 38.35 17.84 -3.78
C ASP A 95 37.14 17.01 -4.23
N ARG A 96 35.95 17.23 -3.64
CA ARG A 96 34.71 16.54 -3.97
C ARG A 96 34.23 16.86 -5.39
N LEU A 97 34.40 18.09 -5.84
CA LEU A 97 34.04 18.53 -7.19
C LEU A 97 35.14 18.27 -8.22
N GLY A 98 36.23 17.62 -7.83
CA GLY A 98 37.35 17.29 -8.72
C GLY A 98 38.10 18.52 -9.22
N ALA A 99 38.03 19.66 -8.51
CA ALA A 99 38.73 20.87 -8.89
C ALA A 99 40.20 20.81 -8.41
N PRO A 100 41.17 21.12 -9.25
CA PRO A 100 42.60 21.04 -8.88
C PRO A 100 43.00 22.11 -7.84
N LEU A 101 42.25 23.18 -7.77
CA LEU A 101 42.48 24.31 -6.82
C LEU A 101 41.15 24.85 -6.28
N CYS A 102 41.16 25.31 -5.05
CA CYS A 102 39.99 25.89 -4.39
C CYS A 102 39.65 27.28 -4.96
N LEU A 103 38.47 27.44 -5.52
CA LEU A 103 37.92 28.71 -6.04
C LEU A 103 37.16 29.47 -4.95
N PRO A 104 36.90 30.79 -5.13
CA PRO A 104 36.02 31.55 -4.21
C PRO A 104 34.62 30.95 -4.04
N GLU A 105 34.11 30.29 -5.07
CA GLU A 105 32.82 29.60 -5.09
C GLU A 105 32.81 28.43 -4.10
N HIS A 106 33.90 27.65 -3.98
CA HIS A 106 34.01 26.56 -3.00
C HIS A 106 34.00 27.12 -1.56
N LEU A 107 34.61 28.29 -1.35
CA LEU A 107 34.56 28.96 -0.07
C LEU A 107 33.16 29.45 0.28
N LEU A 108 32.40 29.97 -0.71
CA LEU A 108 31.01 30.34 -0.50
C LEU A 108 30.14 29.14 -0.16
N LEU A 109 30.32 28.00 -0.85
CA LEU A 109 29.62 26.77 -0.51
C LEU A 109 29.87 26.31 0.92
N SER A 110 31.14 26.35 1.35
CA SER A 110 31.51 25.95 2.71
C SER A 110 30.88 26.85 3.76
N LEU A 111 30.79 28.18 3.49
CA LEU A 111 30.15 29.15 4.41
C LEU A 111 28.63 28.91 4.54
N MET A 112 27.96 28.31 3.52
CA MET A 112 26.53 28.07 3.54
C MET A 112 26.15 26.68 4.11
N ARG A 113 27.13 25.84 4.46
CA ARG A 113 26.86 24.48 4.97
C ARG A 113 26.48 24.39 6.44
N ASP A 114 26.89 25.38 7.22
CA ASP A 114 26.68 25.38 8.67
C ASP A 114 25.95 26.65 9.09
N ASP A 115 24.69 26.50 9.48
CA ASP A 115 23.85 27.61 9.97
C ASP A 115 24.39 28.25 11.25
N ALA A 116 25.32 27.57 11.95
CA ALA A 116 25.99 28.10 13.11
C ALA A 116 27.06 29.17 12.76
N TYR A 117 27.47 29.28 11.50
CA TYR A 117 28.42 30.30 11.08
C TYR A 117 27.81 31.72 11.13
N ALA A 118 28.60 32.68 11.56
CA ALA A 118 28.18 34.08 11.58
C ALA A 118 27.77 34.59 10.17
N ALA A 119 28.43 34.10 9.14
CA ALA A 119 28.10 34.36 7.74
C ALA A 119 26.66 33.92 7.37
N ALA A 120 26.27 32.69 7.71
CA ALA A 120 24.93 32.15 7.42
C ALA A 120 23.87 32.93 8.22
N ARG A 121 24.11 33.22 9.49
CA ARG A 121 23.19 34.00 10.32
C ARG A 121 22.98 35.42 9.76
N MET A 122 24.03 36.07 9.27
CA MET A 122 23.92 37.41 8.66
C MET A 122 23.07 37.40 7.39
N LEU A 123 23.19 36.37 6.55
CA LEU A 123 22.34 36.20 5.36
C LEU A 123 20.88 35.99 5.74
N SER A 124 20.62 35.14 6.74
CA SER A 124 19.26 34.91 7.25
C SER A 124 18.62 36.17 7.82
N GLU A 125 19.38 37.03 8.53
CA GLU A 125 18.91 38.33 9.03
C GLU A 125 18.57 39.32 7.90
N LEU A 126 19.23 39.21 6.75
CA LEU A 126 18.89 39.96 5.53
C LEU A 126 17.69 39.37 4.76
N GLY A 127 17.12 38.27 5.23
CA GLY A 127 16.06 37.57 4.53
C GLY A 127 16.53 36.78 3.32
N VAL A 128 17.83 36.50 3.20
CA VAL A 128 18.44 35.72 2.12
C VAL A 128 18.41 34.22 2.49
N ASP A 129 17.84 33.39 1.63
CA ASP A 129 17.86 31.96 1.83
C ASP A 129 19.21 31.33 1.48
N CYS A 130 19.93 30.85 2.49
CA CYS A 130 21.25 30.24 2.35
C CYS A 130 21.20 29.04 1.40
N ASN A 131 20.08 28.29 1.34
CA ASN A 131 19.91 27.17 0.43
C ASN A 131 19.82 27.61 -1.04
N CYS A 132 19.22 28.77 -1.32
CA CYS A 132 19.21 29.35 -2.67
C CYS A 132 20.61 29.76 -3.11
N VAL A 133 21.38 30.41 -2.22
CA VAL A 133 22.78 30.79 -2.50
C VAL A 133 23.65 29.55 -2.73
N PHE A 134 23.49 28.54 -1.88
CA PHE A 134 24.19 27.25 -2.01
C PHE A 134 23.88 26.59 -3.35
N SER A 135 22.60 26.46 -3.70
CA SER A 135 22.14 25.81 -4.91
C SER A 135 22.68 26.48 -6.17
N GLU A 136 22.59 27.82 -6.26
CA GLU A 136 23.05 28.56 -7.42
C GLU A 136 24.58 28.51 -7.57
N THR A 137 25.32 28.54 -6.46
CA THR A 137 26.78 28.44 -6.47
C THR A 137 27.24 27.05 -6.89
N TYR A 138 26.58 25.99 -6.39
CA TYR A 138 26.88 24.61 -6.69
C TYR A 138 26.61 24.25 -8.17
N ASP A 139 25.46 24.68 -8.71
CA ASP A 139 25.12 24.45 -10.12
C ASP A 139 26.15 25.10 -11.06
N ARG A 140 26.65 26.29 -10.71
CA ARG A 140 27.66 26.97 -11.53
C ARG A 140 29.02 26.31 -11.46
N LEU A 141 29.46 25.83 -10.28
CA LEU A 141 30.72 25.11 -10.17
C LEU A 141 30.75 23.82 -10.98
N ARG A 142 29.64 23.11 -11.02
CA ARG A 142 29.52 21.90 -11.83
C ARG A 142 29.52 22.14 -13.35
N ILE A 143 29.08 23.34 -13.76
CA ILE A 143 29.21 23.75 -15.18
C ILE A 143 30.68 24.08 -15.51
N LEU A 144 31.43 24.67 -14.57
CA LEU A 144 32.81 25.07 -14.77
C LEU A 144 33.82 23.90 -14.71
N HIS A 145 33.52 22.91 -13.88
CA HIS A 145 34.33 21.69 -13.73
C HIS A 145 33.48 20.47 -14.07
N PRO A 146 33.18 20.22 -15.37
CA PRO A 146 32.70 18.93 -15.76
C PRO A 146 33.78 17.92 -15.34
N ALA A 147 33.43 16.96 -14.46
CA ALA A 147 34.34 15.93 -14.03
C ALA A 147 35.10 15.39 -15.23
N GLN A 148 36.44 15.37 -15.19
CA GLN A 148 37.25 14.86 -16.27
C GLN A 148 36.87 13.39 -16.46
N ASP A 149 36.09 13.12 -17.51
CA ASP A 149 35.71 11.80 -17.91
C ASP A 149 36.95 10.95 -18.18
N VAL A 150 37.19 9.99 -17.33
CA VAL A 150 38.03 8.83 -17.65
C VAL A 150 37.34 8.14 -18.81
N LYS A 151 37.85 8.32 -20.00
CA LYS A 151 37.36 7.68 -21.24
C LYS A 151 37.16 6.18 -20.98
N GLY A 152 35.91 5.74 -20.97
CA GLY A 152 35.54 4.34 -21.06
C GLY A 152 34.69 3.72 -19.98
N GLN A 153 34.14 4.49 -19.01
CA GLN A 153 33.16 3.94 -18.05
C GLN A 153 31.91 4.83 -17.98
N SER A 154 30.75 4.20 -17.99
CA SER A 154 29.37 4.71 -18.16
C SER A 154 29.13 6.16 -17.75
N GLU A 155 28.56 6.93 -18.69
CA GLU A 155 28.17 8.33 -18.53
C GLU A 155 27.08 8.54 -17.43
N LEU A 156 26.62 7.46 -16.73
CA LEU A 156 25.44 7.43 -15.87
C LEU A 156 25.73 6.78 -14.50
N LYS A 157 26.87 7.09 -13.88
CA LYS A 157 27.32 6.45 -12.62
C LYS A 157 26.36 6.65 -11.44
N LEU A 158 25.76 7.82 -11.31
CA LEU A 158 24.86 8.12 -10.19
C LEU A 158 23.48 7.52 -10.43
N LEU A 159 23.00 7.52 -11.68
CA LEU A 159 21.78 6.83 -12.05
C LEU A 159 21.90 5.33 -11.80
N GLU A 160 23.02 4.69 -12.13
CA GLU A 160 23.25 3.26 -11.87
C GLU A 160 23.38 2.94 -10.36
N LEU A 161 23.79 3.92 -9.54
CA LEU A 161 23.88 3.73 -8.08
C LEU A 161 22.54 3.80 -7.38
N TYR A 162 21.67 4.72 -7.80
CA TYR A 162 20.39 5.02 -7.13
C TYR A 162 19.16 4.58 -7.92
N CYS A 163 19.30 4.19 -9.18
CA CYS A 163 18.23 3.79 -10.06
C CYS A 163 18.55 2.45 -10.73
N ASP A 164 17.53 1.64 -10.89
CA ASP A 164 17.61 0.37 -11.61
C ASP A 164 17.30 0.59 -13.10
N ASN A 165 18.18 0.17 -14.01
CA ASN A 165 17.92 0.20 -15.45
C ASN A 165 16.92 -0.90 -15.82
N MET A 166 15.70 -0.52 -16.14
CA MET A 166 14.63 -1.47 -16.48
C MET A 166 14.82 -2.13 -17.86
N ILE A 167 15.51 -1.45 -18.78
CA ILE A 167 15.74 -2.01 -20.12
C ILE A 167 16.73 -3.18 -20.07
N ASP A 168 17.77 -3.09 -19.25
CA ASP A 168 18.75 -4.16 -19.08
C ASP A 168 18.14 -5.39 -18.38
N ARG A 169 17.13 -5.17 -17.54
CA ARG A 169 16.35 -6.23 -16.89
C ARG A 169 15.24 -6.80 -17.76
N ALA A 170 14.84 -6.12 -18.82
CA ALA A 170 13.71 -6.51 -19.67
C ALA A 170 13.72 -7.98 -20.15
N PRO A 171 14.88 -8.60 -20.53
CA PRO A 171 14.92 -10.00 -20.92
C PRO A 171 14.60 -11.00 -19.78
N GLN A 172 14.74 -10.55 -18.53
CA GLN A 172 14.49 -11.37 -17.32
C GLN A 172 13.12 -11.12 -16.70
N MET A 173 12.39 -10.12 -17.22
CA MET A 173 11.04 -9.77 -16.75
C MET A 173 10.00 -10.73 -17.33
N ASP A 174 8.97 -10.98 -16.54
CA ASP A 174 7.84 -11.78 -16.98
C ASP A 174 7.06 -11.09 -18.12
N PRO A 175 6.45 -11.85 -19.02
CA PRO A 175 5.66 -11.31 -20.12
C PRO A 175 4.40 -10.63 -19.60
N VAL A 176 4.18 -9.38 -19.99
CA VAL A 176 2.99 -8.62 -19.59
C VAL A 176 1.90 -8.75 -20.65
N VAL A 177 0.74 -9.27 -20.25
CA VAL A 177 -0.43 -9.52 -21.09
C VAL A 177 -1.63 -8.75 -20.56
N GLY A 178 -2.53 -8.28 -21.43
CA GLY A 178 -3.82 -7.67 -21.07
C GLY A 178 -3.71 -6.23 -20.56
N ARG A 179 -2.62 -5.52 -20.89
CA ARG A 179 -2.40 -4.10 -20.56
C ARG A 179 -2.07 -3.25 -21.80
N GLU A 180 -2.47 -3.71 -22.97
CA GLU A 180 -2.14 -3.08 -24.25
C GLU A 180 -2.75 -1.67 -24.37
N ALA A 181 -3.95 -1.45 -23.83
CA ALA A 181 -4.63 -0.16 -23.87
C ALA A 181 -3.92 0.87 -22.97
N GLU A 182 -3.61 0.49 -21.74
CA GLU A 182 -2.88 1.35 -20.79
C GLU A 182 -1.46 1.65 -21.29
N LEU A 183 -0.78 0.65 -21.85
CA LEU A 183 0.55 0.81 -22.44
C LEU A 183 0.52 1.76 -23.65
N SER A 184 -0.49 1.64 -24.51
CA SER A 184 -0.69 2.56 -25.64
C SER A 184 -0.93 4.01 -25.16
N GLN A 185 -1.77 4.20 -24.14
CA GLN A 185 -1.98 5.51 -23.53
C GLN A 185 -0.70 6.06 -22.90
N LEU A 186 0.06 5.21 -22.20
CA LEU A 186 1.34 5.58 -21.60
C LEU A 186 2.32 6.11 -22.66
N MET A 187 2.52 5.37 -23.74
CA MET A 187 3.37 5.78 -24.86
C MET A 187 2.87 7.06 -25.55
N GLN A 188 1.55 7.20 -25.70
CA GLN A 188 0.95 8.39 -26.26
C GLN A 188 1.22 9.63 -25.39
N VAL A 189 1.09 9.51 -24.07
CA VAL A 189 1.37 10.62 -23.14
C VAL A 189 2.86 10.98 -23.19
N LEU A 190 3.76 10.00 -23.14
CA LEU A 190 5.21 10.20 -23.22
C LEU A 190 5.65 10.89 -24.54
N SER A 191 4.92 10.68 -25.62
CA SER A 191 5.23 11.28 -26.94
C SER A 191 4.71 12.71 -27.10
N ARG A 192 4.01 13.28 -26.11
CA ARG A 192 3.47 14.64 -26.17
C ARG A 192 4.55 15.69 -26.00
N ARG A 193 4.32 16.89 -26.58
CA ARG A 193 5.19 18.06 -26.38
C ARG A 193 5.03 18.69 -24.99
N SER A 194 3.82 18.67 -24.43
CA SER A 194 3.50 19.21 -23.12
C SER A 194 2.64 18.20 -22.35
N LYS A 195 2.70 18.22 -21.01
CA LYS A 195 2.04 17.22 -20.12
C LYS A 195 2.45 15.80 -20.53
N ASN A 196 3.76 15.60 -20.73
CA ASN A 196 4.38 14.36 -21.19
C ASN A 196 4.82 13.45 -20.03
N ASN A 197 4.35 13.73 -18.82
CA ASN A 197 4.61 12.90 -17.64
C ASN A 197 3.32 12.15 -17.28
N PRO A 198 3.21 10.84 -17.57
CA PRO A 198 2.07 10.04 -17.17
C PRO A 198 2.12 9.73 -15.67
N ALA A 199 0.95 9.76 -15.04
CA ALA A 199 0.73 9.22 -13.69
C ALA A 199 -0.18 7.99 -13.80
N LEU A 200 0.35 6.80 -13.52
CA LEU A 200 -0.42 5.55 -13.45
C LEU A 200 -1.21 5.54 -12.14
N ILE A 201 -2.53 5.58 -12.26
CA ILE A 201 -3.44 5.65 -11.12
C ILE A 201 -4.26 4.37 -11.05
N GLY A 202 -4.22 3.71 -9.91
CA GLY A 202 -5.00 2.49 -9.68
C GLY A 202 -4.80 1.95 -8.28
N GLU A 203 -5.65 1.02 -7.89
CA GLU A 203 -5.57 0.37 -6.58
C GLU A 203 -4.27 -0.45 -6.43
N PRO A 204 -3.83 -0.74 -5.19
CA PRO A 204 -2.69 -1.63 -4.97
C PRO A 204 -2.92 -3.01 -5.60
N GLY A 205 -1.89 -3.58 -6.22
CA GLY A 205 -1.97 -4.93 -6.81
C GLY A 205 -2.66 -5.03 -8.18
N VAL A 206 -3.13 -3.92 -8.80
CA VAL A 206 -3.72 -3.98 -10.15
C VAL A 206 -2.70 -4.11 -11.27
N GLY A 207 -1.39 -4.04 -10.98
CA GLY A 207 -0.32 -4.20 -11.96
C GLY A 207 0.14 -2.88 -12.60
N LYS A 208 0.22 -1.77 -11.84
CA LYS A 208 0.77 -0.50 -12.32
C LYS A 208 2.22 -0.62 -12.78
N THR A 209 3.05 -1.30 -11.99
CA THR A 209 4.46 -1.55 -12.28
C THR A 209 4.63 -2.42 -13.52
N ALA A 210 3.76 -3.42 -13.71
CA ALA A 210 3.74 -4.29 -14.90
C ALA A 210 3.54 -3.50 -16.21
N VAL A 211 2.75 -2.41 -16.20
CA VAL A 211 2.61 -1.55 -17.39
C VAL A 211 3.93 -0.86 -17.76
N VAL A 212 4.74 -0.49 -16.75
CA VAL A 212 6.07 0.11 -16.96
C VAL A 212 7.09 -0.94 -17.41
N GLU A 213 7.00 -2.15 -16.88
CA GLU A 213 7.81 -3.30 -17.32
C GLU A 213 7.52 -3.66 -18.78
N ALA A 214 6.24 -3.64 -19.19
CA ALA A 214 5.86 -3.80 -20.59
C ALA A 214 6.46 -2.70 -21.48
N LEU A 215 6.51 -1.45 -21.01
CA LEU A 215 7.18 -0.37 -21.72
C LEU A 215 8.69 -0.64 -21.84
N ALA A 216 9.34 -1.13 -20.77
CA ALA A 216 10.77 -1.50 -20.79
C ALA A 216 11.06 -2.59 -21.83
N GLN A 217 10.23 -3.63 -21.89
CA GLN A 217 10.32 -4.70 -22.88
C GLN A 217 10.18 -4.17 -24.32
N ARG A 218 9.21 -3.29 -24.56
CA ARG A 218 9.04 -2.69 -25.89
C ARG A 218 10.18 -1.74 -26.28
N LEU A 219 10.72 -0.97 -25.33
CA LEU A 219 11.90 -0.14 -25.54
C LEU A 219 13.13 -0.99 -25.90
N ALA A 220 13.35 -2.12 -25.20
CA ALA A 220 14.41 -3.06 -25.47
C ALA A 220 14.30 -3.68 -26.87
N CYS A 221 13.09 -4.06 -27.30
CA CYS A 221 12.82 -4.60 -28.63
C CYS A 221 12.77 -3.53 -29.75
N GLY A 222 12.74 -2.23 -29.40
CA GLY A 222 12.59 -1.15 -30.36
C GLY A 222 11.18 -0.98 -30.93
N ASP A 223 10.17 -1.70 -30.39
CA ASP A 223 8.77 -1.63 -30.79
C ASP A 223 8.04 -0.48 -30.09
N VAL A 224 8.53 0.73 -30.36
CA VAL A 224 8.01 1.98 -29.77
C VAL A 224 7.93 3.08 -30.84
N PRO A 225 7.07 4.09 -30.65
CA PRO A 225 7.01 5.26 -31.51
C PRO A 225 8.39 5.93 -31.68
N GLN A 226 8.62 6.58 -32.81
CA GLN A 226 9.91 7.20 -33.14
C GLN A 226 10.39 8.18 -32.05
N ALA A 227 9.48 8.88 -31.39
CA ALA A 227 9.79 9.81 -30.28
C ALA A 227 10.38 9.15 -29.03
N LEU A 228 10.19 7.84 -28.86
CA LEU A 228 10.66 7.06 -27.71
C LEU A 228 11.87 6.15 -28.05
N ARG A 229 12.26 6.05 -29.31
CA ARG A 229 13.41 5.25 -29.72
C ARG A 229 14.69 5.80 -29.11
N GLY A 230 15.51 4.91 -28.54
CA GLY A 230 16.77 5.26 -27.89
C GLY A 230 16.61 5.92 -26.50
N LYS A 231 15.39 6.02 -25.99
CA LYS A 231 15.16 6.42 -24.59
C LYS A 231 15.57 5.30 -23.64
N LYS A 232 16.17 5.67 -22.49
CA LYS A 232 16.51 4.78 -21.39
C LYS A 232 15.47 4.92 -20.29
N LEU A 233 15.08 3.81 -19.68
CA LEU A 233 14.08 3.80 -18.61
C LEU A 233 14.73 3.36 -17.30
N TYR A 234 14.75 4.24 -16.31
CA TYR A 234 15.30 3.99 -14.99
C TYR A 234 14.22 4.03 -13.91
N CYS A 235 14.22 3.04 -13.03
CA CYS A 235 13.36 3.00 -11.83
C CYS A 235 14.11 3.60 -10.65
N LEU A 236 13.58 4.66 -10.04
CA LEU A 236 14.17 5.30 -8.88
C LEU A 236 13.96 4.46 -7.62
N ASN A 237 15.06 4.08 -6.96
CA ASN A 237 15.01 3.34 -5.71
C ASN A 237 15.10 4.29 -4.52
N MET A 238 13.94 4.55 -3.88
CA MET A 238 13.86 5.45 -2.73
C MET A 238 14.66 4.98 -1.53
N ALA A 239 14.74 3.65 -1.31
CA ALA A 239 15.51 3.08 -0.22
C ALA A 239 17.01 3.38 -0.37
N ASN A 240 17.55 3.25 -1.58
CA ASN A 240 18.96 3.56 -1.88
C ASN A 240 19.25 5.06 -1.73
N LEU A 241 18.30 5.92 -2.08
CA LEU A 241 18.44 7.36 -1.90
C LEU A 241 18.53 7.78 -0.44
N LEU A 242 17.74 7.13 0.42
CA LEU A 242 17.70 7.41 1.86
C LEU A 242 18.80 6.70 2.64
N ALA A 243 19.35 5.61 2.12
CA ALA A 243 20.37 4.84 2.80
C ALA A 243 21.63 5.69 3.11
N GLY A 244 22.00 5.75 4.40
CA GLY A 244 23.18 6.47 4.86
C GLY A 244 23.06 7.98 4.93
N THR A 245 21.91 8.59 4.61
CA THR A 245 21.68 10.04 4.81
C THR A 245 21.35 10.30 6.28
N LYS A 246 22.16 11.12 6.94
CA LYS A 246 21.91 11.58 8.32
C LYS A 246 21.19 12.94 8.35
N TYR A 247 21.32 13.72 7.30
CA TYR A 247 20.79 15.07 7.20
C TYR A 247 19.97 15.25 5.92
N ARG A 248 18.93 16.06 6.01
CA ARG A 248 18.04 16.42 4.89
C ARG A 248 18.80 16.92 3.66
N GLY A 249 19.84 17.73 3.86
CA GLY A 249 20.64 18.30 2.77
C GLY A 249 21.36 17.25 1.90
N GLU A 250 21.77 16.11 2.47
CA GLU A 250 22.43 15.04 1.73
C GLU A 250 21.49 14.34 0.74
N PHE A 251 20.23 14.14 1.13
CA PHE A 251 19.20 13.61 0.25
C PHE A 251 18.87 14.58 -0.90
N GLU A 252 18.68 15.87 -0.58
CA GLU A 252 18.39 16.91 -1.57
C GLU A 252 19.53 17.01 -2.59
N GLU A 253 20.76 16.85 -2.14
CA GLU A 253 21.95 16.86 -2.99
C GLU A 253 21.97 15.65 -3.94
N ARG A 254 21.71 14.42 -3.45
CA ARG A 254 21.63 13.21 -4.29
C ARG A 254 20.58 13.35 -5.38
N VAL A 255 19.37 13.82 -5.02
CA VAL A 255 18.29 14.04 -5.99
C VAL A 255 18.70 15.07 -7.04
N ARG A 256 19.34 16.16 -6.63
CA ARG A 256 19.84 17.19 -7.54
C ARG A 256 20.90 16.65 -8.50
N ASP A 257 21.81 15.86 -8.01
CA ASP A 257 22.86 15.22 -8.80
C ASP A 257 22.29 14.28 -9.87
N ILE A 258 21.31 13.46 -9.51
CA ILE A 258 20.56 12.60 -10.44
C ILE A 258 19.88 13.45 -11.52
N LEU A 259 19.23 14.57 -11.14
CA LEU A 259 18.58 15.46 -12.11
C LEU A 259 19.56 16.10 -13.07
N ILE A 260 20.77 16.46 -12.61
CA ILE A 260 21.83 17.01 -13.48
C ILE A 260 22.28 15.95 -14.50
N GLU A 261 22.45 14.71 -14.05
CA GLU A 261 22.85 13.61 -14.90
C GLU A 261 21.79 13.27 -15.96
N ILE A 262 20.49 13.25 -15.56
CA ILE A 262 19.35 13.09 -16.49
C ILE A 262 19.32 14.19 -17.55
N ARG A 263 19.54 15.47 -17.15
CA ARG A 263 19.59 16.60 -18.08
C ARG A 263 20.71 16.47 -19.10
N ARG A 264 21.90 16.02 -18.67
CA ARG A 264 23.04 15.82 -19.57
C ARG A 264 22.77 14.75 -20.62
N CYS A 265 22.15 13.64 -20.22
CA CYS A 265 21.77 12.57 -21.12
C CYS A 265 20.63 12.91 -22.08
N GLY A 266 19.62 13.64 -21.63
CA GLY A 266 18.46 14.04 -22.43
C GLY A 266 17.56 12.90 -22.95
N SER A 267 17.98 11.64 -22.79
CA SER A 267 17.29 10.45 -23.28
C SER A 267 16.76 9.53 -22.17
N VAL A 268 16.68 10.03 -20.93
CA VAL A 268 16.25 9.26 -19.77
C VAL A 268 14.78 9.52 -19.46
N ILE A 269 14.03 8.44 -19.19
CA ILE A 269 12.70 8.45 -18.59
C ILE A 269 12.87 7.89 -17.17
N LEU A 270 12.44 8.64 -16.16
CA LEU A 270 12.51 8.23 -14.77
C LEU A 270 11.16 7.63 -14.34
N PHE A 271 11.15 6.40 -13.87
CA PHE A 271 9.98 5.80 -13.23
C PHE A 271 10.09 5.93 -11.71
N VAL A 272 9.01 6.35 -11.09
CA VAL A 272 8.89 6.50 -9.65
C VAL A 272 7.65 5.75 -9.21
N ASP A 273 7.87 4.65 -8.52
CA ASP A 273 6.77 3.95 -7.84
C ASP A 273 6.43 4.66 -6.53
N GLU A 274 5.16 4.60 -6.13
CA GLU A 274 4.65 5.34 -4.96
C GLU A 274 5.05 6.83 -4.98
N MET A 275 4.81 7.52 -6.12
CA MET A 275 5.25 8.92 -6.31
C MET A 275 4.79 9.87 -5.22
N HIS A 276 3.76 9.52 -4.44
CA HIS A 276 3.27 10.28 -3.30
C HIS A 276 4.31 10.38 -2.18
N THR A 277 5.23 9.42 -2.06
CA THR A 277 6.32 9.43 -1.07
C THR A 277 7.31 10.55 -1.32
N ILE A 278 7.53 10.91 -2.59
CA ILE A 278 8.42 12.02 -2.99
C ILE A 278 7.72 13.37 -2.84
N VAL A 279 6.40 13.43 -3.10
CA VAL A 279 5.62 14.67 -3.16
C VAL A 279 4.99 15.01 -1.81
N GLY A 280 4.63 14.01 -0.99
CA GLY A 280 3.84 14.18 0.22
C GLY A 280 4.61 14.17 1.53
N ALA A 281 5.91 13.92 1.50
CA ALA A 281 6.72 13.79 2.70
C ALA A 281 6.88 15.08 3.52
N GLY A 282 6.43 16.24 3.02
CA GLY A 282 6.60 17.55 3.65
C GLY A 282 5.62 17.94 4.76
N SER A 283 4.63 17.11 5.11
CA SER A 283 3.58 17.48 6.09
C SER A 283 3.88 17.11 7.55
N ALA A 284 4.90 16.31 7.83
CA ALA A 284 5.37 16.02 9.18
C ALA A 284 6.67 16.82 9.48
N GLU A 285 6.82 17.34 10.70
CA GLU A 285 8.04 18.01 11.13
C GLU A 285 9.26 17.11 10.90
N GLY A 286 10.12 17.49 9.93
CA GLY A 286 11.30 16.72 9.53
C GLY A 286 11.16 15.90 8.24
N ALA A 287 10.02 15.91 7.55
CA ALA A 287 9.83 15.17 6.32
C ALA A 287 10.49 15.85 5.10
N ILE A 288 11.01 15.01 4.19
CA ILE A 288 11.84 15.40 3.05
C ILE A 288 10.93 15.84 1.89
N ASP A 289 10.98 17.10 1.48
CA ASP A 289 10.19 17.62 0.35
C ASP A 289 11.03 17.64 -0.95
N ALA A 290 11.13 16.46 -1.58
CA ALA A 290 11.78 16.34 -2.88
C ALA A 290 10.95 16.97 -4.02
N ALA A 291 9.65 17.22 -3.80
CA ALA A 291 8.79 17.84 -4.81
C ALA A 291 9.31 19.20 -5.24
N ASN A 292 9.84 20.01 -4.33
CA ASN A 292 10.36 21.33 -4.64
C ASN A 292 11.61 21.30 -5.54
N LEU A 293 12.37 20.21 -5.52
CA LEU A 293 13.51 19.98 -6.43
C LEU A 293 13.05 19.50 -7.81
N LEU A 294 11.99 18.70 -7.87
CA LEU A 294 11.46 18.14 -9.13
C LEU A 294 10.61 19.14 -9.91
N LYS A 295 9.85 20.01 -9.22
CA LYS A 295 8.95 21.01 -9.85
C LYS A 295 9.61 21.87 -10.92
N PRO A 296 10.81 22.47 -10.70
CA PRO A 296 11.48 23.27 -11.72
C PRO A 296 11.89 22.46 -12.94
N ALA A 297 12.39 21.22 -12.74
CA ALA A 297 12.82 20.35 -13.82
C ALA A 297 11.63 19.86 -14.69
N LEU A 298 10.53 19.47 -14.04
CA LEU A 298 9.26 19.15 -14.70
C LEU A 298 8.67 20.38 -15.40
N GLY A 299 8.81 21.57 -14.75
CA GLY A 299 8.33 22.84 -15.27
C GLY A 299 8.96 23.24 -16.61
N ARG A 300 10.26 23.03 -16.74
CA ARG A 300 11.05 23.36 -17.93
C ARG A 300 11.03 22.24 -18.99
N GLY A 301 10.45 21.06 -18.68
CA GLY A 301 10.46 19.90 -19.57
C GLY A 301 11.83 19.21 -19.68
N GLU A 302 12.70 19.43 -18.70
CA GLU A 302 14.06 18.87 -18.63
C GLU A 302 14.05 17.44 -18.06
N LEU A 303 12.96 17.05 -17.40
CA LEU A 303 12.72 15.72 -16.83
C LEU A 303 11.47 15.12 -17.45
N GLN A 304 11.58 13.88 -17.92
CA GLN A 304 10.45 13.05 -18.32
C GLN A 304 10.28 11.95 -17.29
N MET A 305 9.11 11.88 -16.64
CA MET A 305 8.85 11.02 -15.49
C MET A 305 7.54 10.25 -15.65
N ILE A 306 7.56 8.98 -15.25
CA ILE A 306 6.37 8.15 -15.06
C ILE A 306 6.18 8.00 -13.54
N GLY A 307 5.02 8.36 -13.01
CA GLY A 307 4.68 8.13 -11.60
C GLY A 307 3.64 7.04 -11.47
N ALA A 308 3.70 6.22 -10.41
CA ALA A 308 2.63 5.31 -10.03
C ALA A 308 2.13 5.66 -8.63
N THR A 309 0.80 5.63 -8.43
CA THR A 309 0.17 5.97 -7.15
C THR A 309 -1.28 5.45 -7.10
N THR A 310 -1.94 5.55 -5.94
CA THR A 310 -3.37 5.28 -5.81
C THR A 310 -4.22 6.52 -6.17
N LEU A 311 -5.53 6.33 -6.35
CA LEU A 311 -6.45 7.43 -6.66
C LEU A 311 -6.54 8.43 -5.50
N GLU A 312 -6.59 7.93 -4.26
CA GLU A 312 -6.67 8.77 -3.07
C GLU A 312 -5.42 9.63 -2.89
N GLU A 313 -4.24 9.02 -3.04
CA GLU A 313 -2.95 9.72 -2.92
C GLU A 313 -2.76 10.73 -4.05
N TYR A 314 -3.17 10.40 -5.28
CA TYR A 314 -3.13 11.32 -6.41
C TYR A 314 -3.95 12.58 -6.12
N ARG A 315 -5.19 12.42 -5.62
CA ARG A 315 -6.05 13.55 -5.23
C ARG A 315 -5.47 14.35 -4.07
N LYS A 316 -4.89 13.66 -3.08
CA LYS A 316 -4.37 14.29 -1.87
C LYS A 316 -3.11 15.11 -2.12
N PHE A 317 -2.19 14.61 -2.96
CA PHE A 317 -0.83 15.16 -3.10
C PHE A 317 -0.57 15.81 -4.46
N ILE A 318 -1.19 15.35 -5.54
CA ILE A 318 -0.91 15.85 -6.91
C ILE A 318 -1.97 16.85 -7.38
N GLU A 319 -3.25 16.54 -7.27
CA GLU A 319 -4.33 17.43 -7.71
C GLU A 319 -4.38 18.74 -6.89
N LYS A 320 -3.98 18.70 -5.62
CA LYS A 320 -3.93 19.90 -4.77
C LYS A 320 -2.78 20.85 -5.15
N ASP A 321 -1.75 20.36 -5.82
CA ASP A 321 -0.61 21.15 -6.27
C ASP A 321 -0.76 21.53 -7.74
N ALA A 322 -1.18 22.77 -7.99
CA ALA A 322 -1.43 23.29 -9.35
C ALA A 322 -0.22 23.22 -10.29
N ALA A 323 1.01 23.18 -9.75
CA ALA A 323 2.23 23.05 -10.55
C ALA A 323 2.42 21.62 -11.06
N LEU A 324 2.12 20.62 -10.24
CA LEU A 324 2.21 19.20 -10.57
C LEU A 324 1.02 18.76 -11.45
N GLU A 325 -0.20 19.15 -11.10
CA GLU A 325 -1.42 18.83 -11.86
C GLU A 325 -1.29 19.22 -13.33
N ARG A 326 -0.69 20.40 -13.61
CA ARG A 326 -0.47 20.87 -15.00
C ARG A 326 0.60 20.09 -15.75
N ARG A 327 1.41 19.27 -15.08
CA ARG A 327 2.54 18.53 -15.67
C ARG A 327 2.25 17.05 -15.83
N PHE A 328 1.47 16.47 -14.92
CA PHE A 328 1.08 15.07 -14.99
C PHE A 328 -0.21 14.84 -15.77
N ARG A 329 -0.27 13.69 -16.44
CA ARG A 329 -1.49 13.20 -17.10
C ARG A 329 -1.90 11.87 -16.49
N PRO A 330 -3.09 11.76 -15.87
CA PRO A 330 -3.56 10.51 -15.30
C PRO A 330 -3.80 9.47 -16.39
N VAL A 331 -3.30 8.25 -16.15
CA VAL A 331 -3.57 7.02 -16.89
C VAL A 331 -4.15 6.03 -15.89
N ILE A 332 -5.43 5.70 -16.03
CA ILE A 332 -6.14 4.87 -15.07
C ILE A 332 -5.87 3.39 -15.39
N VAL A 333 -5.29 2.68 -14.42
CA VAL A 333 -5.07 1.22 -14.46
C VAL A 333 -6.17 0.56 -13.62
N ARG A 334 -7.15 -0.04 -14.29
CA ARG A 334 -8.30 -0.69 -13.64
C ARG A 334 -7.97 -2.14 -13.28
N GLU A 335 -8.71 -2.68 -12.30
CA GLU A 335 -8.72 -4.11 -12.03
C GLU A 335 -9.14 -4.88 -13.31
N PRO A 336 -8.38 -5.91 -13.73
CA PRO A 336 -8.73 -6.70 -14.91
C PRO A 336 -9.96 -7.56 -14.62
N ASP A 337 -10.72 -7.87 -15.66
CA ASP A 337 -11.79 -8.87 -15.58
C ASP A 337 -11.21 -10.27 -15.37
N CYS A 338 -12.02 -11.21 -14.88
CA CYS A 338 -11.57 -12.57 -14.56
C CYS A 338 -10.92 -13.28 -15.76
N LYS A 339 -11.42 -13.05 -16.99
CA LYS A 339 -10.85 -13.66 -18.20
C LYS A 339 -9.45 -13.11 -18.51
N THR A 340 -9.27 -11.81 -18.38
CA THR A 340 -7.98 -11.17 -18.59
C THR A 340 -6.99 -11.56 -17.48
N ALA A 341 -7.45 -11.65 -16.22
CA ALA A 341 -6.66 -12.14 -15.11
C ALA A 341 -6.17 -13.59 -15.33
N CYS A 342 -7.01 -14.49 -15.81
CA CYS A 342 -6.57 -15.86 -16.18
C CYS A 342 -5.46 -15.83 -17.23
N ARG A 343 -5.58 -15.02 -18.30
CA ARG A 343 -4.52 -14.90 -19.32
C ARG A 343 -3.22 -14.30 -18.77
N MET A 344 -3.32 -13.36 -17.83
CA MET A 344 -2.15 -12.81 -17.13
C MET A 344 -1.43 -13.91 -16.34
N LEU A 345 -2.15 -14.69 -15.56
CA LEU A 345 -1.59 -15.79 -14.76
C LEU A 345 -1.05 -16.93 -15.63
N GLU A 346 -1.71 -17.23 -16.78
CA GLU A 346 -1.18 -18.17 -17.76
C GLU A 346 0.18 -17.74 -18.33
N ALA A 347 0.38 -16.45 -18.55
CA ALA A 347 1.66 -15.92 -19.00
C ALA A 347 2.75 -16.02 -17.91
N LEU A 348 2.39 -15.89 -16.62
CA LEU A 348 3.30 -16.01 -15.48
C LEU A 348 3.58 -17.48 -15.08
N ARG A 349 2.73 -18.41 -15.51
CA ARG A 349 2.82 -19.83 -15.14
C ARG A 349 4.22 -20.44 -15.33
N PRO A 350 4.93 -20.26 -16.47
CA PRO A 350 6.24 -20.86 -16.66
C PRO A 350 7.27 -20.42 -15.61
N GLY A 351 7.23 -19.15 -15.18
CA GLY A 351 8.09 -18.62 -14.13
C GLY A 351 7.79 -19.27 -12.77
N LEU A 352 6.51 -19.36 -12.39
CA LEU A 352 6.09 -20.01 -11.15
C LEU A 352 6.40 -21.51 -11.14
N GLU A 353 6.17 -22.23 -12.26
CA GLU A 353 6.51 -23.65 -12.40
C GLU A 353 8.02 -23.89 -12.28
N ALA A 354 8.84 -23.00 -12.84
CA ALA A 354 10.30 -23.07 -12.73
C ALA A 354 10.78 -22.82 -11.31
N HIS A 355 10.16 -21.84 -10.60
CA HIS A 355 10.54 -21.49 -9.23
C HIS A 355 10.19 -22.61 -8.24
N HIS A 356 8.91 -23.02 -8.20
CA HIS A 356 8.41 -24.04 -7.26
C HIS A 356 8.69 -25.46 -7.72
N ARG A 357 9.08 -25.65 -9.00
CA ARG A 357 9.37 -26.96 -9.60
C ARG A 357 8.17 -27.92 -9.55
N ILE A 358 6.99 -27.40 -9.68
CA ILE A 358 5.72 -28.13 -9.78
C ILE A 358 5.03 -27.78 -11.10
N ARG A 359 4.01 -28.53 -11.47
CA ARG A 359 3.17 -28.22 -12.62
C ARG A 359 1.89 -27.53 -12.16
N ILE A 360 1.52 -26.41 -12.78
CA ILE A 360 0.29 -25.68 -12.48
C ILE A 360 -0.75 -26.04 -13.53
N THR A 361 -1.89 -26.63 -13.09
CA THR A 361 -2.98 -26.97 -13.99
C THR A 361 -3.79 -25.74 -14.38
N GLN A 362 -4.47 -25.80 -15.53
CA GLN A 362 -5.38 -24.73 -15.95
C GLN A 362 -6.53 -24.53 -14.95
N GLU A 363 -7.04 -25.63 -14.41
CA GLU A 363 -8.08 -25.59 -13.37
C GLU A 363 -7.64 -24.87 -12.09
N ALA A 364 -6.35 -24.94 -11.73
CA ALA A 364 -5.80 -24.22 -10.59
C ALA A 364 -5.78 -22.71 -10.84
N ILE A 365 -5.41 -22.26 -12.05
CA ILE A 365 -5.42 -20.84 -12.45
C ILE A 365 -6.85 -20.29 -12.40
N GLU A 366 -7.81 -20.99 -13.02
CA GLU A 366 -9.20 -20.57 -12.98
C GLU A 366 -9.77 -20.57 -11.56
N ALA A 367 -9.37 -21.55 -10.73
CA ALA A 367 -9.74 -21.59 -9.33
C ALA A 367 -9.16 -20.43 -8.52
N ALA A 368 -7.89 -20.09 -8.75
CA ALA A 368 -7.25 -18.98 -8.06
C ALA A 368 -7.94 -17.64 -8.37
N VAL A 369 -8.32 -17.41 -9.63
CA VAL A 369 -9.07 -16.20 -10.03
C VAL A 369 -10.49 -16.21 -9.46
N ASP A 370 -11.22 -17.33 -9.57
CA ASP A 370 -12.60 -17.45 -9.07
C ASP A 370 -12.65 -17.30 -7.55
N PHE A 371 -11.80 -18.03 -6.82
CA PHE A 371 -11.79 -18.00 -5.36
C PHE A 371 -11.27 -16.67 -4.81
N SER A 372 -10.22 -16.09 -5.40
CA SER A 372 -9.75 -14.78 -4.96
C SER A 372 -10.80 -13.68 -5.17
N SER A 373 -11.53 -13.71 -6.27
CA SER A 373 -12.60 -12.74 -6.55
C SER A 373 -13.77 -12.86 -5.58
N ARG A 374 -14.10 -14.09 -5.15
CA ARG A 374 -15.23 -14.36 -4.25
C ARG A 374 -14.89 -14.20 -2.76
N TYR A 375 -13.71 -14.68 -2.36
CA TYR A 375 -13.35 -14.83 -0.95
C TYR A 375 -12.35 -13.80 -0.43
N LEU A 376 -11.54 -13.18 -1.33
CA LEU A 376 -10.57 -12.15 -1.00
C LEU A 376 -11.03 -10.80 -1.55
N THR A 377 -11.78 -10.05 -0.74
CA THR A 377 -12.40 -8.77 -1.14
C THR A 377 -11.54 -7.55 -0.79
N ASP A 378 -10.49 -7.72 0.00
CA ASP A 378 -9.59 -6.69 0.49
C ASP A 378 -8.43 -6.35 -0.46
N ARG A 379 -8.27 -7.13 -1.55
CA ARG A 379 -7.23 -6.98 -2.56
C ARG A 379 -7.81 -7.05 -3.97
N PHE A 380 -7.00 -6.67 -4.95
CA PHE A 380 -7.40 -6.58 -6.36
C PHE A 380 -6.70 -7.62 -7.23
N LEU A 381 -7.33 -8.01 -8.35
CA LEU A 381 -6.72 -8.82 -9.38
C LEU A 381 -5.66 -8.00 -10.16
N PRO A 382 -4.58 -8.63 -10.67
CA PRO A 382 -4.26 -10.05 -10.63
C PRO A 382 -3.52 -10.50 -9.34
N ASP A 383 -3.04 -9.55 -8.51
CA ASP A 383 -2.15 -9.79 -7.37
C ASP A 383 -2.70 -10.83 -6.39
N LYS A 384 -3.98 -10.68 -5.97
CA LYS A 384 -4.62 -11.64 -5.05
C LYS A 384 -4.71 -13.08 -5.58
N ALA A 385 -4.81 -13.25 -6.90
CA ALA A 385 -4.86 -14.56 -7.50
C ALA A 385 -3.47 -15.14 -7.74
N LEU A 386 -2.48 -14.29 -8.01
CA LEU A 386 -1.06 -14.65 -8.07
C LEU A 386 -0.56 -15.12 -6.71
N ASP A 387 -0.87 -14.38 -5.64
CA ASP A 387 -0.56 -14.78 -4.25
C ASP A 387 -1.11 -16.19 -3.93
N LEU A 388 -2.37 -16.49 -4.34
CA LEU A 388 -2.95 -17.82 -4.10
C LEU A 388 -2.25 -18.92 -4.88
N LEU A 389 -1.80 -18.66 -6.10
CA LEU A 389 -1.03 -19.63 -6.88
C LEU A 389 0.33 -19.88 -6.26
N ASP A 390 1.01 -18.82 -5.83
CA ASP A 390 2.33 -18.91 -5.20
C ASP A 390 2.26 -19.66 -3.87
N GLU A 391 1.30 -19.30 -3.01
CA GLU A 391 1.04 -19.96 -1.72
C GLU A 391 0.61 -21.42 -1.90
N GLY A 392 -0.29 -21.69 -2.86
CA GLY A 392 -0.71 -23.04 -3.20
C GLY A 392 0.43 -23.90 -3.73
N ALA A 393 1.28 -23.32 -4.57
CA ALA A 393 2.48 -23.96 -5.07
C ALA A 393 3.45 -24.34 -3.95
N ALA A 394 3.68 -23.41 -3.02
CA ALA A 394 4.52 -23.64 -1.85
C ALA A 394 3.92 -24.71 -0.92
N HIS A 395 2.61 -24.67 -0.67
CA HIS A 395 1.89 -25.65 0.15
C HIS A 395 2.02 -27.08 -0.41
N VAL A 396 1.81 -27.24 -1.72
CA VAL A 396 1.94 -28.53 -2.40
C VAL A 396 3.39 -29.03 -2.40
N TRP A 397 4.35 -28.12 -2.55
CA TRP A 397 5.76 -28.45 -2.48
C TRP A 397 6.21 -28.92 -1.08
N LEU A 398 5.70 -28.28 0.00
CA LEU A 398 5.98 -28.65 1.39
C LEU A 398 5.23 -29.91 1.84
N GLY A 399 4.01 -30.11 1.32
CA GLY A 399 3.15 -31.24 1.68
C GLY A 399 3.48 -32.56 0.99
N GLY A 400 4.53 -32.60 0.17
CA GLY A 400 5.01 -33.85 -0.45
C GLY A 400 5.38 -34.86 0.64
N PRO A 401 4.97 -36.16 0.53
CA PRO A 401 5.22 -37.14 1.55
C PRO A 401 6.73 -37.27 1.78
N GLU A 402 7.21 -36.85 2.94
CA GLU A 402 8.46 -37.35 3.47
C GLU A 402 8.23 -38.84 3.78
N PRO A 403 9.01 -39.76 3.24
CA PRO A 403 8.94 -41.13 3.70
C PRO A 403 9.31 -41.11 5.18
N ALA A 404 8.34 -41.38 6.05
CA ALA A 404 8.51 -41.31 7.50
C ALA A 404 9.72 -42.16 7.97
N GLU A 405 9.98 -43.28 7.29
CA GLU A 405 11.15 -44.15 7.52
C GLU A 405 12.49 -43.46 7.26
N ASP A 406 12.57 -42.60 6.24
CA ASP A 406 13.80 -41.88 5.92
C ASP A 406 14.06 -40.70 6.89
N ALA A 407 13.02 -40.06 7.44
CA ALA A 407 13.15 -39.01 8.44
C ALA A 407 13.60 -39.58 9.80
N GLU A 408 13.02 -40.69 10.23
CA GLU A 408 13.45 -41.39 11.46
C GLU A 408 14.88 -41.89 11.33
N ARG A 409 15.25 -42.42 10.18
CA ARG A 409 16.63 -42.89 9.91
C ARG A 409 17.64 -41.76 9.90
N GLN A 410 17.28 -40.63 9.33
CA GLN A 410 18.12 -39.42 9.35
C GLN A 410 18.35 -38.95 10.79
N GLN A 411 17.32 -38.86 11.60
CA GLN A 411 17.42 -38.43 13.00
C GLN A 411 18.25 -39.41 13.85
N GLN A 412 18.14 -40.72 13.60
CA GLN A 412 18.99 -41.73 14.23
C GLN A 412 20.46 -41.57 13.86
N LEU A 413 20.78 -41.35 12.57
CA LEU A 413 22.13 -41.15 12.11
C LEU A 413 22.77 -39.87 12.64
N GLU A 414 21.98 -38.77 12.75
CA GLU A 414 22.40 -37.51 13.35
C GLU A 414 22.75 -37.69 14.83
N GLN A 415 21.90 -38.38 15.60
CA GLN A 415 22.18 -38.66 17.01
C GLN A 415 23.42 -39.57 17.21
N GLN A 416 23.59 -40.59 16.38
CA GLN A 416 24.76 -41.46 16.39
C GLN A 416 26.04 -40.69 16.03
N LEU A 417 25.94 -39.77 15.06
CA LEU A 417 27.05 -38.90 14.68
C LEU A 417 27.51 -38.00 15.82
N GLU A 418 26.56 -37.37 16.51
CA GLU A 418 26.82 -36.50 17.67
C GLU A 418 27.49 -37.32 18.79
N GLN A 419 26.99 -38.53 19.09
CA GLN A 419 27.60 -39.42 20.10
C GLN A 419 29.00 -39.87 19.70
N ALA A 420 29.24 -40.22 18.44
CA ALA A 420 30.56 -40.62 17.96
C ALA A 420 31.57 -39.46 18.02
N VAL A 421 31.15 -38.24 17.74
CA VAL A 421 31.98 -37.04 17.89
C VAL A 421 32.27 -36.74 19.37
N ALA A 422 31.29 -36.84 20.24
CA ALA A 422 31.44 -36.63 21.68
C ALA A 422 32.40 -37.65 22.33
N ASN A 423 32.42 -38.89 21.81
CA ASN A 423 33.30 -39.97 22.25
C ASN A 423 34.66 -40.00 21.54
N ALA A 424 34.99 -38.98 20.72
CA ALA A 424 36.21 -38.84 19.95
C ALA A 424 36.50 -40.04 18.98
N GLN A 425 35.44 -40.73 18.52
CA GLN A 425 35.50 -41.85 17.59
C GLN A 425 35.44 -41.36 16.13
N TYR A 426 36.50 -40.68 15.68
CA TYR A 426 36.50 -39.94 14.40
C TYR A 426 36.32 -40.84 13.17
N GLU A 427 36.80 -42.10 13.18
CA GLU A 427 36.59 -43.05 12.05
C GLU A 427 35.09 -43.45 11.93
N GLN A 428 34.41 -43.68 13.05
CA GLN A 428 32.97 -43.96 13.03
C GLN A 428 32.17 -42.74 12.66
N ALA A 429 32.52 -41.54 13.17
CA ALA A 429 31.87 -40.30 12.80
C ALA A 429 32.00 -40.01 11.29
N ALA A 430 33.16 -40.34 10.65
CA ALA A 430 33.35 -40.19 9.22
C ALA A 430 32.41 -41.12 8.42
N LYS A 431 32.25 -42.38 8.82
CA LYS A 431 31.34 -43.33 8.16
C LYS A 431 29.88 -42.90 8.30
N LEU A 432 29.42 -42.52 9.50
CA LEU A 432 28.07 -42.03 9.75
C LEU A 432 27.73 -40.76 8.97
N ARG A 433 28.69 -39.84 8.84
CA ARG A 433 28.56 -38.64 8.00
C ARG A 433 28.40 -38.99 6.52
N ASP A 434 29.15 -39.97 6.02
CA ASP A 434 29.06 -40.39 4.62
C ASP A 434 27.75 -41.15 4.33
N GLU A 435 27.25 -41.94 5.30
CA GLU A 435 25.91 -42.54 5.24
C GLU A 435 24.83 -41.47 5.25
N LEU A 436 24.90 -40.47 6.12
CA LEU A 436 23.97 -39.34 6.16
C LEU A 436 23.96 -38.58 4.83
N ARG A 437 25.14 -38.28 4.26
CA ARG A 437 25.26 -37.64 2.95
C ARG A 437 24.64 -38.46 1.83
N THR A 438 24.83 -39.80 1.83
CA THR A 438 24.21 -40.66 0.82
C THR A 438 22.71 -40.74 0.96
N LEU A 439 22.18 -40.77 2.19
CA LEU A 439 20.75 -40.74 2.48
C LEU A 439 20.13 -39.40 2.03
N VAL A 440 20.72 -38.27 2.37
CA VAL A 440 20.28 -36.96 1.95
C VAL A 440 20.33 -36.80 0.42
N ARG A 441 21.40 -37.30 -0.24
CA ARG A 441 21.45 -37.30 -1.72
C ARG A 441 20.38 -38.18 -2.33
N ARG A 442 20.05 -39.33 -1.73
CA ARG A 442 18.98 -40.22 -2.16
C ARG A 442 17.61 -39.59 -1.99
N GLN A 443 17.35 -38.93 -0.85
CA GLN A 443 16.15 -38.13 -0.62
C GLN A 443 16.01 -37.00 -1.63
N LEU A 444 17.06 -36.23 -1.88
CA LEU A 444 17.07 -35.19 -2.89
C LEU A 444 16.87 -35.72 -4.32
N ALA A 445 17.41 -36.90 -4.65
CA ALA A 445 17.19 -37.56 -5.93
C ALA A 445 15.76 -38.11 -6.05
N ALA A 446 15.22 -38.70 -4.98
CA ALA A 446 13.82 -39.15 -4.91
C ALA A 446 12.86 -37.97 -5.00
N ARG A 447 13.10 -36.88 -4.28
CA ARG A 447 12.36 -35.61 -4.42
C ARG A 447 12.49 -35.04 -5.85
N ARG A 448 13.62 -35.24 -6.53
CA ARG A 448 13.79 -34.85 -7.95
C ARG A 448 13.05 -35.77 -8.92
N ALA A 449 12.92 -37.05 -8.63
CA ALA A 449 12.22 -38.04 -9.46
C ALA A 449 10.71 -38.04 -9.26
N GLN A 450 10.20 -37.67 -8.08
CA GLN A 450 8.76 -37.52 -7.76
C GLN A 450 8.08 -36.29 -8.38
N ARG A 451 8.73 -35.63 -9.33
CA ARG A 451 8.35 -34.38 -9.96
C ARG A 451 7.28 -34.50 -11.04
N THR A 452 6.13 -34.98 -10.68
CA THR A 452 4.87 -34.70 -11.36
C THR A 452 3.79 -34.25 -10.37
N VAL A 453 4.20 -33.61 -9.27
CA VAL A 453 3.23 -33.01 -8.38
C VAL A 453 2.64 -31.80 -9.08
N SER A 454 1.33 -31.84 -9.30
CA SER A 454 0.59 -30.78 -9.97
C SER A 454 -0.28 -30.03 -8.96
N LEU A 455 -0.24 -28.71 -9.02
CA LEU A 455 -1.16 -27.86 -8.30
C LEU A 455 -2.56 -27.98 -8.92
N THR A 456 -3.52 -28.37 -8.12
CA THR A 456 -4.91 -28.61 -8.56
C THR A 456 -5.86 -27.59 -7.97
N ARG A 457 -7.10 -27.59 -8.44
CA ARG A 457 -8.20 -26.79 -7.86
C ARG A 457 -8.40 -27.07 -6.37
N GLN A 458 -8.20 -28.32 -5.93
CA GLN A 458 -8.40 -28.71 -4.52
C GLN A 458 -7.34 -28.08 -3.60
N ASP A 459 -6.11 -27.98 -4.07
CA ASP A 459 -5.01 -27.38 -3.32
C ASP A 459 -5.26 -25.88 -3.12
N ILE A 460 -5.69 -25.17 -4.17
CA ILE A 460 -6.10 -23.76 -4.06
C ILE A 460 -7.26 -23.59 -3.09
N ALA A 461 -8.24 -24.52 -3.13
CA ALA A 461 -9.36 -24.48 -2.20
C ALA A 461 -8.91 -24.70 -0.74
N ALA A 462 -7.92 -25.56 -0.50
CA ALA A 462 -7.34 -25.77 0.83
C ALA A 462 -6.66 -24.50 1.37
N VAL A 463 -5.83 -23.85 0.57
CA VAL A 463 -5.17 -22.59 0.92
C VAL A 463 -6.18 -21.47 1.22
N VAL A 464 -7.20 -21.31 0.38
CA VAL A 464 -8.26 -20.33 0.64
C VAL A 464 -9.01 -20.65 1.92
N SER A 465 -9.25 -21.94 2.21
CA SER A 465 -9.92 -22.38 3.43
C SER A 465 -9.09 -22.08 4.67
N GLU A 466 -7.78 -22.27 4.62
CA GLU A 466 -6.86 -21.97 5.71
C GLU A 466 -6.80 -20.44 5.97
N ARG A 467 -6.70 -19.65 4.91
CA ARG A 467 -6.59 -18.19 4.99
C ARG A 467 -7.88 -17.49 5.44
N THR A 468 -9.02 -17.99 4.98
CA THR A 468 -10.33 -17.35 5.24
C THR A 468 -11.13 -18.01 6.37
N GLY A 469 -10.74 -19.21 6.81
CA GLY A 469 -11.51 -20.04 7.72
C GLY A 469 -12.76 -20.66 7.07
N ILE A 470 -12.97 -20.52 5.75
CA ILE A 470 -14.13 -21.01 5.01
C ILE A 470 -13.76 -22.33 4.34
N PRO A 471 -14.46 -23.43 4.58
CA PRO A 471 -14.12 -24.75 4.00
C PRO A 471 -14.43 -24.82 2.50
N VAL A 472 -13.68 -24.08 1.66
CA VAL A 472 -13.93 -23.93 0.22
C VAL A 472 -13.81 -25.25 -0.56
N GLY A 473 -12.92 -26.16 -0.14
CA GLY A 473 -12.69 -27.45 -0.80
C GLY A 473 -13.85 -28.44 -0.68
N ARG A 474 -14.66 -28.30 0.37
CA ARG A 474 -15.84 -29.17 0.60
C ARG A 474 -17.14 -28.62 0.02
N LEU A 475 -17.12 -27.40 -0.55
CA LEU A 475 -18.30 -26.59 -0.84
C LEU A 475 -19.13 -27.03 -2.07
N ARG A 476 -18.67 -27.89 -2.99
CA ARG A 476 -19.47 -28.24 -4.18
C ARG A 476 -20.29 -29.52 -4.08
N GLN A 477 -19.82 -30.56 -3.44
CA GLN A 477 -20.63 -31.79 -3.28
C GLN A 477 -21.31 -31.84 -1.91
N SER A 478 -20.59 -31.51 -0.82
CA SER A 478 -21.16 -31.50 0.52
C SER A 478 -22.09 -30.31 0.79
N ASP A 479 -21.91 -29.19 0.11
CA ASP A 479 -22.82 -28.05 0.28
C ASP A 479 -24.19 -28.30 -0.36
N ARG A 480 -24.22 -28.94 -1.52
CA ARG A 480 -25.48 -29.33 -2.10
C ARG A 480 -26.22 -30.32 -1.21
N GLU A 481 -25.51 -31.29 -0.64
CA GLU A 481 -26.05 -32.25 0.32
C GLU A 481 -26.42 -31.57 1.65
N ARG A 482 -25.59 -30.67 2.17
CA ARG A 482 -25.88 -29.87 3.38
C ARG A 482 -27.05 -28.93 3.18
N LEU A 483 -27.14 -28.27 2.03
CA LEU A 483 -28.26 -27.41 1.69
C LEU A 483 -29.53 -28.19 1.51
N LEU A 484 -29.48 -29.41 0.92
CA LEU A 484 -30.60 -30.30 0.83
C LEU A 484 -31.05 -30.86 2.19
N SER A 485 -30.09 -31.12 3.09
CA SER A 485 -30.36 -31.56 4.46
C SER A 485 -30.64 -30.40 5.43
N LEU A 486 -30.48 -29.11 5.00
CA LEU A 486 -30.64 -27.93 5.83
C LEU A 486 -31.96 -27.93 6.61
N ARG A 487 -33.07 -28.21 5.89
CA ARG A 487 -34.40 -28.28 6.48
C ARG A 487 -34.49 -29.33 7.59
N GLN A 488 -33.97 -30.53 7.34
CA GLN A 488 -33.98 -31.61 8.31
C GLN A 488 -33.12 -31.28 9.54
N THR A 489 -31.88 -30.82 9.32
CA THR A 489 -30.94 -30.47 10.40
C THR A 489 -31.46 -29.34 11.27
N LEU A 490 -32.08 -28.30 10.67
CA LEU A 490 -32.71 -27.22 11.46
C LEU A 490 -33.95 -27.70 12.20
N SER A 491 -34.79 -28.61 11.61
CA SER A 491 -35.97 -29.13 12.27
C SER A 491 -35.65 -30.02 13.47
N GLU A 492 -34.50 -30.70 13.47
CA GLU A 492 -34.05 -31.54 14.60
C GLU A 492 -33.58 -30.67 15.78
N ARG A 493 -33.06 -29.47 15.51
CA ARG A 493 -32.50 -28.55 16.52
C ARG A 493 -33.46 -27.48 17.00
N ILE A 494 -34.39 -27.05 16.13
CA ILE A 494 -35.34 -25.98 16.44
C ILE A 494 -36.74 -26.60 16.62
N ILE A 495 -37.10 -26.81 17.86
CA ILE A 495 -38.35 -27.48 18.23
C ILE A 495 -39.50 -26.47 18.22
N GLY A 496 -40.67 -26.91 17.72
CA GLY A 496 -41.92 -26.14 17.79
C GLY A 496 -42.09 -25.02 16.74
N GLN A 497 -41.14 -24.83 15.82
CA GLN A 497 -41.16 -23.72 14.84
C GLN A 497 -41.02 -24.19 13.38
N GLN A 498 -41.69 -25.30 13.03
CA GLN A 498 -41.56 -25.97 11.73
C GLN A 498 -41.82 -25.04 10.53
N ALA A 499 -42.86 -24.21 10.61
CA ALA A 499 -43.22 -23.31 9.52
C ALA A 499 -42.10 -22.23 9.28
N ALA A 500 -41.48 -21.71 10.34
CA ALA A 500 -40.39 -20.77 10.24
C ALA A 500 -39.12 -21.45 9.66
N VAL A 501 -38.79 -22.65 10.09
CA VAL A 501 -37.67 -23.45 9.57
C VAL A 501 -37.84 -23.75 8.09
N ASP A 502 -39.07 -24.13 7.66
CA ASP A 502 -39.38 -24.42 6.27
C ASP A 502 -39.23 -23.17 5.39
N ALA A 503 -39.74 -22.03 5.83
CA ALA A 503 -39.67 -20.78 5.11
C ALA A 503 -38.21 -20.29 4.95
N VAL A 504 -37.44 -20.32 6.05
CA VAL A 504 -36.00 -19.93 6.04
C VAL A 504 -35.20 -20.88 5.17
N SER A 505 -35.36 -22.18 5.30
CA SER A 505 -34.65 -23.19 4.49
C SER A 505 -34.91 -23.02 2.99
N THR A 506 -36.16 -22.77 2.59
CA THR A 506 -36.54 -22.52 1.21
C THR A 506 -35.91 -21.27 0.63
N ALA A 507 -35.88 -20.17 1.39
CA ALA A 507 -35.29 -18.91 0.95
C ALA A 507 -33.75 -19.00 0.86
N VAL A 508 -33.05 -19.68 1.79
CA VAL A 508 -31.62 -19.95 1.69
C VAL A 508 -31.29 -20.78 0.45
N LEU A 509 -32.06 -21.83 0.19
CA LEU A 509 -31.90 -22.66 -1.01
C LEU A 509 -32.04 -21.81 -2.29
N ARG A 510 -33.08 -20.97 -2.36
CA ARG A 510 -33.33 -20.08 -3.51
C ARG A 510 -32.16 -19.12 -3.75
N GLY A 511 -31.66 -18.49 -2.68
CA GLY A 511 -30.53 -17.54 -2.77
C GLY A 511 -29.21 -18.20 -3.24
N ARG A 512 -28.98 -19.46 -2.84
CA ARG A 512 -27.77 -20.21 -3.19
C ARG A 512 -27.81 -20.94 -4.55
N THR A 513 -28.98 -21.15 -5.13
CA THR A 513 -29.10 -21.78 -6.46
C THR A 513 -28.85 -20.84 -7.64
N GLY A 514 -28.51 -19.58 -7.39
CA GLY A 514 -28.26 -18.59 -8.43
C GLY A 514 -29.52 -18.05 -9.12
N LEU A 515 -30.70 -18.33 -8.57
CA LEU A 515 -32.00 -17.79 -9.03
C LEU A 515 -32.27 -16.38 -8.43
N ALA A 516 -31.48 -15.97 -7.47
CA ALA A 516 -31.58 -14.64 -6.87
C ALA A 516 -30.74 -13.60 -7.64
N ASP A 517 -31.10 -12.35 -7.51
CA ASP A 517 -30.42 -11.20 -8.11
C ASP A 517 -28.97 -11.12 -7.60
N ALA A 518 -27.99 -11.13 -8.50
CA ALA A 518 -26.55 -11.14 -8.16
C ALA A 518 -26.09 -9.88 -7.37
N GLY A 519 -26.95 -8.88 -7.27
CA GLY A 519 -26.71 -7.64 -6.54
C GLY A 519 -27.10 -7.67 -5.06
N ARG A 520 -27.90 -8.64 -4.61
CA ARG A 520 -28.48 -8.68 -3.26
C ARG A 520 -27.72 -9.60 -2.28
N PRO A 521 -27.96 -9.52 -0.95
CA PRO A 521 -27.52 -10.53 0.00
C PRO A 521 -27.99 -11.93 -0.37
N ALA A 522 -27.26 -12.97 0.09
CA ALA A 522 -27.59 -14.37 -0.21
C ALA A 522 -29.02 -14.76 0.22
N ALA A 523 -29.52 -14.21 1.31
CA ALA A 523 -30.91 -14.28 1.73
C ALA A 523 -31.20 -13.19 2.78
N SER A 524 -32.44 -12.75 2.87
CA SER A 524 -32.91 -11.77 3.84
C SER A 524 -34.18 -12.21 4.54
N PHE A 525 -34.19 -12.17 5.88
CA PHE A 525 -35.30 -12.67 6.72
C PHE A 525 -35.76 -11.63 7.73
N LEU A 526 -37.07 -11.58 7.95
CA LEU A 526 -37.67 -10.91 9.10
C LEU A 526 -38.36 -11.95 9.98
N LEU A 527 -37.82 -12.20 11.16
CA LEU A 527 -38.36 -13.15 12.13
C LEU A 527 -39.23 -12.41 13.17
N ILE A 528 -40.49 -12.73 13.25
CA ILE A 528 -41.48 -12.06 14.10
C ILE A 528 -41.96 -13.02 15.16
N GLY A 529 -42.13 -12.56 16.39
CA GLY A 529 -42.67 -13.38 17.46
C GLY A 529 -42.25 -12.89 18.84
N PRO A 530 -42.83 -13.41 19.91
CA PRO A 530 -42.50 -13.01 21.27
C PRO A 530 -41.06 -13.31 21.63
N THR A 531 -40.58 -12.76 22.73
CA THR A 531 -39.23 -13.05 23.27
C THR A 531 -39.14 -14.51 23.74
N GLY A 532 -37.96 -15.14 23.62
CA GLY A 532 -37.71 -16.49 24.15
C GLY A 532 -38.22 -17.67 23.32
N VAL A 533 -38.75 -17.45 22.11
CA VAL A 533 -39.29 -18.52 21.24
C VAL A 533 -38.25 -19.17 20.30
N GLY A 534 -36.98 -18.79 20.39
CA GLY A 534 -35.88 -19.42 19.64
C GLY A 534 -35.42 -18.66 18.39
N LYS A 535 -35.79 -17.37 18.17
CA LYS A 535 -35.36 -16.58 17.00
C LYS A 535 -33.83 -16.50 16.88
N THR A 536 -33.15 -16.10 17.95
CA THR A 536 -31.68 -15.99 17.99
C THR A 536 -31.00 -17.37 17.88
N GLU A 537 -31.61 -18.43 18.41
CA GLU A 537 -31.09 -19.79 18.31
C GLU A 537 -31.14 -20.28 16.85
N LEU A 538 -32.23 -20.00 16.12
CA LEU A 538 -32.28 -20.26 14.68
C LEU A 538 -31.10 -19.63 13.92
N CYS A 539 -30.74 -18.37 14.25
CA CYS A 539 -29.62 -17.67 13.60
C CYS A 539 -28.28 -18.35 13.91
N LYS A 540 -28.05 -18.81 15.15
CA LYS A 540 -26.83 -19.56 15.52
C LYS A 540 -26.74 -20.91 14.78
N GLN A 541 -27.85 -21.65 14.73
CA GLN A 541 -27.89 -22.92 14.03
C GLN A 541 -27.75 -22.74 12.50
N LEU A 542 -28.32 -21.67 11.95
CA LEU A 542 -28.16 -21.30 10.55
C LEU A 542 -26.68 -20.98 10.23
N ALA A 543 -25.99 -20.21 11.08
CA ALA A 543 -24.55 -19.93 10.93
C ALA A 543 -23.72 -21.23 10.99
N GLN A 544 -24.02 -22.11 11.94
CA GLN A 544 -23.33 -23.40 12.09
C GLN A 544 -23.52 -24.33 10.87
N VAL A 545 -24.74 -24.43 10.35
CA VAL A 545 -25.03 -25.35 9.24
C VAL A 545 -24.55 -24.79 7.91
N VAL A 546 -24.77 -23.48 7.64
CA VAL A 546 -24.45 -22.87 6.35
C VAL A 546 -22.97 -22.50 6.24
N TYR A 547 -22.36 -21.97 7.30
CA TYR A 547 -20.98 -21.48 7.29
C TYR A 547 -20.00 -22.30 8.15
N GLY A 548 -20.48 -23.36 8.82
CA GLY A 548 -19.64 -24.30 9.53
C GLY A 548 -19.20 -23.88 10.95
N SER A 549 -19.50 -22.65 11.38
CA SER A 549 -19.15 -22.14 12.71
C SER A 549 -20.25 -21.24 13.26
N GLN A 550 -20.50 -21.32 14.57
CA GLN A 550 -21.37 -20.37 15.28
C GLN A 550 -20.76 -18.96 15.35
N ASP A 551 -19.44 -18.86 15.29
CA ASP A 551 -18.74 -17.57 15.26
C ASP A 551 -18.96 -16.78 13.95
N ALA A 552 -19.53 -17.43 12.92
CA ALA A 552 -19.97 -16.76 11.71
C ALA A 552 -21.26 -15.93 11.92
N LEU A 553 -21.76 -15.79 13.15
CA LEU A 553 -22.90 -14.93 13.49
C LEU A 553 -22.38 -13.58 13.99
N ILE A 554 -22.72 -12.51 13.25
CA ILE A 554 -22.53 -11.12 13.66
C ILE A 554 -23.84 -10.60 14.22
N ARG A 555 -23.93 -10.44 15.55
CA ARG A 555 -25.11 -9.88 16.20
C ARG A 555 -24.94 -8.38 16.37
N VAL A 556 -25.98 -7.63 16.00
CA VAL A 556 -26.11 -6.17 16.20
C VAL A 556 -27.42 -5.94 16.93
N ASP A 557 -27.32 -5.48 18.18
CA ASP A 557 -28.49 -5.18 19.01
C ASP A 557 -29.00 -3.77 18.68
N MET A 558 -30.21 -3.67 18.15
CA MET A 558 -30.77 -2.40 17.71
C MET A 558 -31.19 -1.49 18.89
N SER A 559 -31.24 -2.02 20.10
CA SER A 559 -31.46 -1.19 21.29
C SER A 559 -30.29 -0.22 21.59
N GLU A 560 -29.10 -0.52 21.11
CA GLU A 560 -27.96 0.40 21.19
C GLU A 560 -28.00 1.53 20.15
N TYR A 561 -28.92 1.47 19.19
CA TYR A 561 -29.00 2.35 18.01
C TYR A 561 -30.32 3.10 17.93
N MET A 562 -30.84 3.55 19.09
CA MET A 562 -32.10 4.34 19.17
C MET A 562 -31.90 5.81 18.79
N GLU A 563 -30.68 6.34 18.91
CA GLU A 563 -30.39 7.75 18.68
C GLU A 563 -29.82 7.99 17.26
N PRO A 564 -30.07 9.15 16.63
CA PRO A 564 -29.49 9.49 15.32
C PRO A 564 -27.97 9.44 15.31
N SER A 565 -27.31 9.84 16.41
CA SER A 565 -25.85 9.81 16.58
C SER A 565 -25.27 8.40 16.54
N SER A 566 -26.04 7.38 16.90
CA SER A 566 -25.59 5.99 16.95
C SER A 566 -25.46 5.35 15.56
N VAL A 567 -26.11 5.89 14.53
CA VAL A 567 -25.96 5.44 13.12
C VAL A 567 -24.51 5.52 12.66
N SER A 568 -23.79 6.57 13.08
CA SER A 568 -22.38 6.74 12.78
C SER A 568 -21.49 5.63 13.35
N ARG A 569 -21.92 4.91 14.38
CA ARG A 569 -21.18 3.74 14.92
C ARG A 569 -21.24 2.54 13.99
N LEU A 570 -22.34 2.37 13.23
CA LEU A 570 -22.48 1.26 12.28
C LEU A 570 -21.57 1.41 11.07
N LEU A 571 -21.52 2.63 10.49
CA LEU A 571 -20.80 2.94 9.25
C LEU A 571 -19.44 3.63 9.49
N GLY A 572 -19.17 4.11 10.70
CA GLY A 572 -18.01 4.93 11.06
C GLY A 572 -18.35 6.40 11.25
N ALA A 573 -17.55 7.11 12.05
CA ALA A 573 -17.70 8.53 12.30
C ALA A 573 -17.36 9.36 11.05
N PRO A 574 -18.08 10.46 10.77
CA PRO A 574 -17.74 11.35 9.67
C PRO A 574 -16.37 12.03 9.89
N PRO A 575 -15.71 12.50 8.80
CA PRO A 575 -14.42 13.18 8.89
C PRO A 575 -14.41 14.32 9.91
N GLY A 576 -13.41 14.33 10.79
CA GLY A 576 -13.27 15.36 11.84
C GLY A 576 -13.86 15.01 13.20
N TYR A 577 -14.50 13.86 13.36
CA TYR A 577 -14.98 13.38 14.66
C TYR A 577 -14.08 12.31 15.25
N VAL A 578 -14.03 12.21 16.59
CA VAL A 578 -13.26 11.19 17.31
C VAL A 578 -13.78 9.80 16.92
N GLY A 579 -12.86 8.92 16.47
CA GLY A 579 -13.19 7.57 16.02
C GLY A 579 -13.31 7.40 14.49
N TYR A 580 -12.99 8.44 13.70
CA TYR A 580 -12.98 8.35 12.23
C TYR A 580 -12.07 7.22 11.70
N ASP A 581 -10.88 7.06 12.28
CA ASP A 581 -9.89 6.04 11.87
C ASP A 581 -10.28 4.60 12.27
N ALA A 582 -11.26 4.43 13.14
CA ALA A 582 -11.66 3.10 13.64
C ALA A 582 -12.63 2.36 12.69
N GLY A 583 -13.19 3.04 11.66
CA GLY A 583 -14.19 2.46 10.77
C GLY A 583 -15.53 2.14 11.47
N GLY A 584 -16.52 1.66 10.72
CA GLY A 584 -17.83 1.25 11.28
C GLY A 584 -17.79 -0.14 11.89
N THR A 585 -18.47 -0.33 13.00
CA THR A 585 -18.49 -1.62 13.73
C THR A 585 -19.07 -2.76 12.90
N LEU A 586 -20.09 -2.50 12.08
CA LEU A 586 -20.71 -3.47 11.20
C LEU A 586 -19.87 -3.72 9.94
N THR A 587 -19.47 -2.64 9.27
CA THR A 587 -18.71 -2.72 8.02
C THR A 587 -17.36 -3.42 8.19
N GLU A 588 -16.63 -3.13 9.29
CA GLU A 588 -15.37 -3.80 9.60
C GLU A 588 -15.55 -5.29 9.94
N LYS A 589 -16.59 -5.67 10.71
CA LYS A 589 -16.86 -7.08 11.02
C LYS A 589 -17.18 -7.88 9.76
N VAL A 590 -18.02 -7.35 8.88
CA VAL A 590 -18.40 -8.02 7.62
C VAL A 590 -17.23 -8.03 6.63
N ARG A 591 -16.41 -6.98 6.56
CA ARG A 591 -15.21 -6.97 5.74
C ARG A 591 -14.23 -8.06 6.12
N ARG A 592 -14.06 -8.29 7.43
CA ARG A 592 -13.20 -9.38 7.95
C ARG A 592 -13.80 -10.77 7.77
N ARG A 593 -15.14 -10.88 7.77
CA ARG A 593 -15.87 -12.15 7.61
C ARG A 593 -17.02 -11.98 6.61
N PRO A 594 -16.75 -11.99 5.31
CA PRO A 594 -17.79 -11.77 4.29
C PRO A 594 -18.81 -12.89 4.19
N TYR A 595 -18.52 -14.07 4.72
CA TYR A 595 -19.42 -15.22 4.79
C TYR A 595 -19.94 -15.37 6.21
N CYS A 596 -21.04 -14.70 6.53
CA CYS A 596 -21.60 -14.65 7.87
C CYS A 596 -23.12 -14.48 7.85
N VAL A 597 -23.74 -14.78 8.98
CA VAL A 597 -25.12 -14.38 9.28
C VAL A 597 -25.07 -13.06 10.03
N VAL A 598 -25.69 -12.03 9.50
CA VAL A 598 -25.82 -10.72 10.18
C VAL A 598 -27.20 -10.66 10.81
N LEU A 599 -27.26 -10.64 12.14
CA LEU A 599 -28.49 -10.56 12.91
C LEU A 599 -28.68 -9.15 13.44
N PHE A 600 -29.71 -8.45 12.97
CA PHE A 600 -30.23 -7.21 13.55
C PHE A 600 -31.34 -7.57 14.54
N ASP A 601 -31.01 -7.52 15.82
CA ASP A 601 -31.93 -7.94 16.89
C ASP A 601 -32.78 -6.75 17.36
N GLU A 602 -34.09 -6.99 17.55
CA GLU A 602 -35.09 -5.98 17.99
C GLU A 602 -35.19 -4.74 17.08
N LEU A 603 -35.37 -4.96 15.77
CA LEU A 603 -35.35 -3.92 14.73
C LEU A 603 -36.36 -2.78 15.00
N GLU A 604 -37.48 -3.04 15.67
CA GLU A 604 -38.49 -2.03 16.05
C GLU A 604 -37.93 -0.95 16.98
N LYS A 605 -36.83 -1.17 17.66
CA LYS A 605 -36.17 -0.19 18.54
C LYS A 605 -35.19 0.73 17.79
N ALA A 606 -34.82 0.38 16.58
CA ALA A 606 -33.85 1.12 15.78
C ALA A 606 -34.37 2.50 15.38
N HIS A 607 -33.47 3.50 15.29
CA HIS A 607 -33.75 4.79 14.70
C HIS A 607 -34.17 4.66 13.23
N ARG A 608 -35.04 5.52 12.71
CA ARG A 608 -35.56 5.47 11.33
C ARG A 608 -34.46 5.51 10.26
N ASP A 609 -33.35 6.21 10.50
CA ASP A 609 -32.24 6.31 9.56
C ASP A 609 -31.57 4.95 9.29
N ILE A 610 -31.61 4.02 10.26
CA ILE A 610 -31.10 2.66 10.09
C ILE A 610 -31.92 1.89 9.07
N THR A 611 -33.23 2.12 9.01
CA THR A 611 -34.06 1.51 7.97
C THR A 611 -33.62 1.94 6.56
N GLY A 612 -33.16 3.20 6.40
CA GLY A 612 -32.56 3.68 5.14
C GLY A 612 -31.28 2.94 4.76
N ILE A 613 -30.39 2.67 5.73
CA ILE A 613 -29.17 1.89 5.52
C ILE A 613 -29.50 0.45 5.14
N LEU A 614 -30.46 -0.16 5.85
CA LEU A 614 -30.91 -1.51 5.55
C LEU A 614 -31.55 -1.62 4.16
N LEU A 615 -32.27 -0.58 3.70
CA LEU A 615 -32.81 -0.52 2.34
C LEU A 615 -31.70 -0.58 1.28
N GLN A 616 -30.60 0.15 1.48
CA GLN A 616 -29.45 0.09 0.60
C GLN A 616 -28.82 -1.30 0.63
N LEU A 617 -28.59 -1.85 1.83
CA LEU A 617 -28.00 -3.16 2.03
C LEU A 617 -28.84 -4.27 1.35
N LEU A 618 -30.15 -4.27 1.53
CA LEU A 618 -31.06 -5.26 0.95
C LEU A 618 -31.25 -5.10 -0.56
N GLY A 619 -31.11 -3.87 -1.08
CA GLY A 619 -31.24 -3.57 -2.51
C GLY A 619 -29.99 -3.85 -3.31
N ASP A 620 -28.88 -3.24 -2.91
CA ASP A 620 -27.64 -3.22 -3.67
C ASP A 620 -26.61 -4.23 -3.13
N GLY A 621 -26.84 -4.83 -1.95
CA GLY A 621 -25.92 -5.77 -1.29
C GLY A 621 -24.57 -5.16 -0.93
N ILE A 622 -24.49 -3.83 -0.82
CA ILE A 622 -23.27 -3.08 -0.50
C ILE A 622 -23.58 -1.95 0.51
N LEU A 623 -22.61 -1.65 1.35
CA LEU A 623 -22.61 -0.45 2.19
C LEU A 623 -21.30 0.28 2.04
N THR A 624 -21.35 1.61 2.00
CA THR A 624 -20.15 2.47 1.99
C THR A 624 -19.89 2.97 3.41
N ASP A 625 -18.68 2.76 3.92
CA ASP A 625 -18.27 3.26 5.23
C ASP A 625 -17.94 4.76 5.18
N SER A 626 -17.68 5.36 6.35
CA SER A 626 -17.31 6.78 6.48
C SER A 626 -15.98 7.12 5.79
N MET A 627 -15.14 6.14 5.52
CA MET A 627 -13.86 6.29 4.80
C MET A 627 -14.03 6.19 3.28
N GLY A 628 -15.26 6.04 2.77
CA GLY A 628 -15.54 5.86 1.35
C GLY A 628 -15.33 4.43 0.83
N ARG A 629 -15.03 3.46 1.70
CA ARG A 629 -14.80 2.07 1.30
C ARG A 629 -16.14 1.35 1.15
N THR A 630 -16.28 0.62 0.07
CA THR A 630 -17.47 -0.17 -0.22
C THR A 630 -17.30 -1.59 0.33
N VAL A 631 -18.22 -2.01 1.22
CA VAL A 631 -18.24 -3.35 1.81
C VAL A 631 -19.38 -4.16 1.21
N SER A 632 -19.07 -5.35 0.71
CA SER A 632 -20.03 -6.23 0.06
C SER A 632 -20.72 -7.16 1.07
N PHE A 633 -22.04 -7.19 1.04
CA PHE A 633 -22.92 -8.10 1.81
C PHE A 633 -23.54 -9.20 0.95
N LYS A 634 -23.11 -9.36 -0.30
CA LYS A 634 -23.69 -10.33 -1.25
C LYS A 634 -23.58 -11.77 -0.78
N ASN A 635 -22.57 -12.09 0.03
CA ASN A 635 -22.34 -13.43 0.57
C ASN A 635 -22.90 -13.61 1.99
N THR A 636 -23.56 -12.59 2.55
CA THR A 636 -24.12 -12.65 3.90
C THR A 636 -25.59 -13.06 3.87
N ILE A 637 -26.04 -13.71 4.93
CA ILE A 637 -27.46 -13.92 5.22
C ILE A 637 -27.86 -12.85 6.23
N VAL A 638 -28.82 -12.03 5.85
CA VAL A 638 -29.31 -10.94 6.70
C VAL A 638 -30.55 -11.38 7.44
N VAL A 639 -30.51 -11.39 8.75
CA VAL A 639 -31.65 -11.74 9.60
C VAL A 639 -32.01 -10.56 10.48
N MET A 640 -33.26 -10.20 10.49
CA MET A 640 -33.84 -9.16 11.34
C MET A 640 -34.84 -9.81 12.28
N THR A 641 -34.83 -9.46 13.57
CA THR A 641 -35.86 -9.94 14.50
C THR A 641 -36.74 -8.78 14.96
N SER A 642 -38.00 -9.08 15.20
CA SER A 642 -38.93 -8.16 15.79
C SER A 642 -39.84 -8.85 16.80
N ASN A 643 -40.16 -8.11 17.88
CA ASN A 643 -41.07 -8.55 18.92
C ASN A 643 -42.48 -8.00 18.70
N LEU A 644 -42.75 -7.37 17.55
CA LEU A 644 -44.07 -6.86 17.19
C LEU A 644 -45.05 -8.03 16.99
N THR A 645 -45.66 -8.45 18.07
CA THR A 645 -46.80 -9.36 18.05
C THR A 645 -48.06 -8.49 18.20
N GLY A 646 -49.03 -8.66 17.32
CA GLY A 646 -50.29 -7.96 17.45
C GLY A 646 -50.87 -8.16 18.87
N PRO A 647 -51.66 -7.19 19.39
CA PRO A 647 -52.12 -7.19 20.77
C PRO A 647 -52.83 -8.53 21.08
N GLN A 648 -52.35 -9.24 22.09
CA GLN A 648 -53.03 -10.41 22.70
C GLN A 648 -54.24 -9.98 23.53
N THR A 649 -55.00 -9.03 23.08
CA THR A 649 -56.24 -8.65 23.74
C THR A 649 -57.33 -9.54 23.18
N GLY A 650 -57.69 -10.54 23.94
CA GLY A 650 -58.88 -11.36 23.76
C GLY A 650 -60.20 -10.57 23.85
N LYS A 651 -60.39 -9.59 22.95
CA LYS A 651 -61.71 -9.03 22.64
C LYS A 651 -62.12 -9.61 21.32
N PRO A 652 -63.23 -10.41 21.27
CA PRO A 652 -63.80 -10.85 20.03
C PRO A 652 -64.19 -9.60 19.22
N GLY A 653 -63.54 -9.39 18.07
CA GLY A 653 -63.92 -8.34 17.14
C GLY A 653 -65.34 -8.61 16.63
N LEU A 654 -66.22 -7.64 16.77
CA LEU A 654 -67.51 -7.65 16.11
C LEU A 654 -67.30 -7.48 14.61
N GLY A 655 -67.26 -8.62 13.88
CA GLY A 655 -67.20 -8.63 12.41
C GLY A 655 -66.87 -10.03 11.86
N PHE A 656 -67.55 -10.43 10.80
CA PHE A 656 -67.44 -11.72 10.09
C PHE A 656 -66.16 -11.84 9.22
N ILE A 657 -64.99 -11.45 9.74
CA ILE A 657 -63.70 -11.66 9.04
C ILE A 657 -63.00 -12.85 9.70
N PRO A 658 -62.57 -13.87 8.97
CA PRO A 658 -61.85 -14.97 9.58
C PRO A 658 -60.56 -14.46 10.20
N ASP A 659 -60.39 -14.75 11.48
CA ASP A 659 -59.30 -14.35 12.35
C ASP A 659 -58.01 -15.10 12.00
N CYS A 660 -57.44 -14.82 10.83
CA CYS A 660 -56.14 -15.33 10.45
C CYS A 660 -55.07 -14.51 11.14
N ALA A 661 -54.34 -15.11 12.08
CA ALA A 661 -53.22 -14.50 12.81
C ALA A 661 -52.18 -13.87 11.84
N ASP A 662 -52.02 -14.42 10.64
CA ASP A 662 -51.14 -13.89 9.60
C ASP A 662 -51.56 -12.53 9.03
N VAL A 663 -52.87 -12.27 8.90
CA VAL A 663 -53.40 -10.99 8.40
C VAL A 663 -53.16 -9.87 9.41
N ARG A 664 -53.31 -10.19 10.70
CA ARG A 664 -53.02 -9.21 11.78
C ARG A 664 -51.56 -8.89 11.90
N ALA A 665 -50.68 -9.89 11.79
CA ALA A 665 -49.23 -9.70 11.79
C ALA A 665 -48.78 -8.81 10.60
N GLN A 666 -49.36 -9.00 9.42
CA GLN A 666 -49.09 -8.17 8.25
C GLN A 666 -49.54 -6.71 8.42
N THR A 667 -50.66 -6.46 9.11
CA THR A 667 -51.15 -5.10 9.36
C THR A 667 -50.22 -4.35 10.31
N VAL A 668 -49.81 -4.98 11.42
CA VAL A 668 -48.84 -4.38 12.38
C VAL A 668 -47.51 -4.11 11.74
N LEU A 669 -47.06 -4.99 10.84
CA LEU A 669 -45.80 -4.78 10.10
C LEU A 669 -45.85 -3.59 9.14
N ARG A 670 -46.98 -3.40 8.44
CA ARG A 670 -47.20 -2.25 7.53
C ARG A 670 -47.31 -0.91 8.29
N GLU A 671 -47.72 -0.95 9.55
CA GLU A 671 -47.71 0.26 10.43
C GLU A 671 -46.30 0.57 10.93
N ALA A 672 -45.47 -0.46 11.19
CA ALA A 672 -44.13 -0.29 11.74
C ALA A 672 -43.03 -0.04 10.68
N PHE A 673 -43.16 -0.65 9.50
CA PHE A 673 -42.16 -0.62 8.43
C PHE A 673 -42.76 -0.15 7.10
N SER A 674 -41.98 0.58 6.31
CA SER A 674 -42.41 1.04 5.00
C SER A 674 -42.69 -0.13 4.03
N PRO A 675 -43.66 -0.01 3.13
CA PRO A 675 -43.95 -1.04 2.12
C PRO A 675 -42.73 -1.37 1.24
N GLU A 676 -41.88 -0.37 0.98
CA GLU A 676 -40.64 -0.53 0.22
C GLU A 676 -39.66 -1.45 0.95
N PHE A 677 -39.49 -1.27 2.25
CA PHE A 677 -38.62 -2.10 3.08
C PHE A 677 -39.09 -3.56 3.11
N LEU A 678 -40.41 -3.78 3.36
CA LEU A 678 -40.99 -5.11 3.38
C LEU A 678 -40.90 -5.82 2.02
N GLY A 679 -40.99 -5.06 0.92
CA GLY A 679 -40.85 -5.61 -0.46
C GLY A 679 -39.44 -6.06 -0.83
N ARG A 680 -38.43 -5.67 -0.07
CA ARG A 680 -37.03 -6.08 -0.30
C ARG A 680 -36.60 -7.29 0.54
N ILE A 681 -37.44 -7.73 1.48
CA ILE A 681 -37.19 -8.91 2.32
C ILE A 681 -37.69 -10.17 1.60
N ASP A 682 -36.81 -11.16 1.50
CA ASP A 682 -37.11 -12.41 0.78
C ASP A 682 -38.17 -13.27 1.52
N CYS A 683 -38.15 -13.25 2.86
CA CYS A 683 -39.05 -14.04 3.66
C CYS A 683 -39.37 -13.40 5.01
N VAL A 684 -40.64 -13.38 5.37
CA VAL A 684 -41.13 -13.02 6.71
C VAL A 684 -41.61 -14.30 7.38
N ALA A 685 -40.98 -14.68 8.50
CA ALA A 685 -41.30 -15.90 9.24
C ALA A 685 -41.85 -15.59 10.64
N SER A 686 -43.02 -16.12 10.93
CA SER A 686 -43.71 -15.93 12.21
C SER A 686 -43.36 -17.07 13.18
N PHE A 687 -42.93 -16.71 14.37
CA PHE A 687 -42.63 -17.63 15.48
C PHE A 687 -43.83 -17.65 16.43
N ARG A 688 -44.33 -18.84 16.71
CA ARG A 688 -45.44 -19.02 17.66
C ARG A 688 -44.90 -19.21 19.08
N PRO A 689 -45.71 -18.92 20.11
CA PRO A 689 -45.37 -19.30 21.48
C PRO A 689 -45.16 -20.81 21.61
N LEU A 690 -44.16 -21.21 22.39
CA LEU A 690 -43.83 -22.60 22.62
C LEU A 690 -44.90 -23.30 23.48
N ALA A 691 -45.36 -24.50 23.10
CA ALA A 691 -46.23 -25.33 23.90
C ALA A 691 -45.46 -26.04 25.02
N ALA A 692 -46.13 -26.52 26.05
CA ALA A 692 -45.50 -27.22 27.18
C ALA A 692 -44.73 -28.46 26.73
N GLU A 693 -45.25 -29.16 25.70
CA GLU A 693 -44.58 -30.30 25.09
C GLU A 693 -43.26 -29.92 24.36
N ASP A 694 -43.25 -28.76 23.70
CA ASP A 694 -42.05 -28.22 23.05
C ASP A 694 -40.98 -27.85 24.07
N LEU A 695 -41.36 -27.23 25.19
CA LEU A 695 -40.48 -26.90 26.30
C LEU A 695 -39.83 -28.12 26.94
N ALA A 696 -40.62 -29.22 27.11
CA ALA A 696 -40.09 -30.48 27.64
C ALA A 696 -39.02 -31.08 26.71
N LYS A 697 -39.26 -31.07 25.37
CA LYS A 697 -38.29 -31.53 24.39
C LYS A 697 -37.01 -30.66 24.34
N ILE A 698 -37.15 -29.34 24.47
CA ILE A 698 -36.02 -28.42 24.54
C ILE A 698 -35.18 -28.67 25.78
N ALA A 699 -35.82 -28.86 26.96
CA ALA A 699 -35.14 -29.20 28.20
C ALA A 699 -34.36 -30.52 28.09
N ALA A 700 -34.92 -31.54 27.45
CA ALA A 700 -34.27 -32.82 27.19
C ALA A 700 -33.06 -32.72 26.24
N LEU A 701 -33.04 -31.74 25.32
CA LEU A 701 -31.90 -31.50 24.44
C LEU A 701 -30.79 -30.69 25.11
N GLN A 702 -31.09 -29.91 26.17
CA GLN A 702 -30.12 -29.12 26.89
C GLN A 702 -29.45 -29.87 28.07
N LEU A 703 -30.06 -30.96 28.54
CA LEU A 703 -29.52 -31.89 29.51
C LEU A 703 -28.67 -32.99 28.84
#